data_c6c03d7856a07ecbe3699daa40d297c9
#
_entry.id   c6c03d7856a07ecbe3699daa40d297c9
#
_cell.length_a   1.000
_cell.length_b   1.000
_cell.length_c   1.000
_cell.angle_alpha   90.00
_cell.angle_beta   90.00
_cell.angle_gamma   90.00
#
_symmetry.space_group_name_H-M   'P 1'
#
loop_
_entity.id
_entity.type
_entity.pdbx_description
1 polymer ?
#
loop_
_entity_poly.entity_id
_entity_poly.type
_entity_poly.pdbx_seq_one_letter_code
_entity_poly.pdbx_strand_id
1 'polypeptide(L)'
;MGSLVEKVASFHNLQEFREHHWSGTFEEYLEVVRKNPKVTRNAYQRMYDMIMSYGREEYIDAKKKLVHYPFFDDPDSTGEDAVYGLDIPLMRLVNVFKSAAYGYGTEKRVILLHGPVGSSKSTIARLLKKGLEAYSKKPEGALYTYDWVDLPFEHEDVMPSPINGEPLHLIPLAWRKEALEGAGIDTAEVRIAGELNPSCRFIMQMLMDHYGGEFGKVIQHIRVKRLILSEKDRVGIGTFQPKDEKNQDSTELTGDINYRKIAVYGSESDPRAFNFDGEFQVANRGIIEFIEMLKLDVAFLYDLLGASQEHKIKPKKFAQTDIDEVIIGHTNEAEYQKLVNNEFMEALRDRTVKIDIPYITRLSEEQRIYAKSFSESRVKDIHIAPHTLEMAAMWAVATRLERPTKQNLTLVQKLKLYNGKTLPGYTEDSVIELRKSSRDEGMKGISPRYIQDKISNCLVSDKAEGCINPFLLLNELDAGLSTHSLVSKDKNKDEYREIIGMVKQEYEDIVKSEVQRAISADEEALTKLCANYIDNVKAYTQKERVKNKYTGQFEEPDERLMRSIEGKIDIAESRKDDFRREIMNYIGALAVEGKTFDYRTNERLHKALELKLFEDQKDSIKLSTLVSNVVDRETQEKIDVVKQRMIRNYGYDEVSATDVLNFVASIFARGDAKE
;
A
#
# COMPACT_ATOMS: atom_id res chain seq x y z
N MET A 1 -28.37 -33.47 -6.38
CA MET A 1 -27.78 -32.12 -6.39
C MET A 1 -28.88 -31.17 -5.92
N GLY A 2 -28.71 -30.51 -4.78
CA GLY A 2 -29.64 -29.47 -4.34
C GLY A 2 -29.78 -28.37 -5.37
N SER A 3 -30.94 -27.74 -5.48
CA SER A 3 -31.15 -26.65 -6.43
C SER A 3 -30.18 -25.49 -6.13
N LEU A 4 -29.83 -24.68 -7.15
CA LEU A 4 -29.01 -23.47 -6.97
C LEU A 4 -29.58 -22.58 -5.83
N VAL A 5 -30.92 -22.51 -5.71
CA VAL A 5 -31.63 -21.77 -4.68
C VAL A 5 -31.34 -22.33 -3.28
N GLU A 6 -31.32 -23.66 -3.10
CA GLU A 6 -30.99 -24.29 -1.81
C GLU A 6 -29.53 -24.00 -1.40
N LYS A 7 -28.60 -24.02 -2.37
CA LYS A 7 -27.19 -23.62 -2.11
C LYS A 7 -27.08 -22.15 -1.70
N VAL A 8 -27.75 -21.25 -2.42
CA VAL A 8 -27.76 -19.83 -2.08
C VAL A 8 -28.42 -19.60 -0.71
N ALA A 9 -29.53 -20.28 -0.44
CA ALA A 9 -30.21 -20.20 0.88
C ALA A 9 -29.32 -20.67 2.04
N SER A 10 -28.42 -21.64 1.82
CA SER A 10 -27.48 -22.09 2.85
C SER A 10 -26.40 -21.08 3.20
N PHE A 11 -26.15 -20.08 2.36
CA PHE A 11 -25.21 -18.97 2.66
C PHE A 11 -25.87 -17.85 3.46
N HIS A 12 -27.22 -17.80 3.53
CA HIS A 12 -27.93 -16.80 4.31
C HIS A 12 -27.94 -17.15 5.81
N ASN A 13 -27.33 -16.28 6.61
CA ASN A 13 -27.38 -16.37 8.06
C ASN A 13 -28.63 -15.64 8.58
N LEU A 14 -29.66 -16.39 8.99
CA LEU A 14 -30.92 -15.83 9.50
C LEU A 14 -30.73 -15.01 10.78
N GLN A 15 -29.74 -15.33 11.60
CA GLN A 15 -29.45 -14.57 12.80
C GLN A 15 -28.88 -13.20 12.45
N GLU A 16 -27.88 -13.18 11.56
CA GLU A 16 -27.26 -11.95 11.04
C GLU A 16 -28.31 -11.07 10.34
N PHE A 17 -29.20 -11.67 9.56
CA PHE A 17 -30.32 -10.95 8.94
C PHE A 17 -31.21 -10.27 9.98
N ARG A 18 -31.58 -10.97 11.10
CA ARG A 18 -32.37 -10.38 12.16
C ARG A 18 -31.67 -9.27 12.92
N GLU A 19 -30.37 -9.42 13.15
CA GLU A 19 -29.52 -8.39 13.78
C GLU A 19 -29.43 -7.13 12.91
N HIS A 20 -29.28 -7.29 11.61
CA HIS A 20 -29.24 -6.18 10.65
C HIS A 20 -30.59 -5.47 10.47
N HIS A 21 -31.70 -6.17 10.74
CA HIS A 21 -33.07 -5.65 10.64
C HIS A 21 -33.72 -5.44 12.01
N TRP A 22 -32.89 -5.26 13.05
CA TRP A 22 -33.41 -4.99 14.38
C TRP A 22 -34.25 -3.70 14.39
N SER A 23 -35.41 -3.76 15.01
CA SER A 23 -36.31 -2.64 15.21
C SER A 23 -36.97 -2.76 16.56
N GLY A 24 -37.11 -1.64 17.28
CA GLY A 24 -37.70 -1.63 18.64
C GLY A 24 -38.19 -0.25 19.04
N THR A 25 -38.67 -0.16 20.27
CA THR A 25 -39.07 1.12 20.88
C THR A 25 -37.88 1.94 21.30
N PHE A 26 -38.11 3.20 21.68
CA PHE A 26 -37.03 4.07 22.18
C PHE A 26 -36.47 3.53 23.52
N GLU A 27 -37.28 2.97 24.38
CA GLU A 27 -36.86 2.34 25.65
C GLU A 27 -35.98 1.11 25.39
N GLU A 28 -36.37 0.26 24.44
CA GLU A 28 -35.53 -0.89 24.04
C GLU A 28 -34.16 -0.43 23.47
N TYR A 29 -34.14 0.67 22.75
CA TYR A 29 -32.88 1.26 22.30
C TYR A 29 -32.04 1.77 23.48
N LEU A 30 -32.60 2.42 24.48
CA LEU A 30 -31.84 2.84 25.67
C LEU A 30 -31.19 1.64 26.38
N GLU A 31 -31.87 0.46 26.40
CA GLU A 31 -31.27 -0.77 26.91
C GLU A 31 -30.09 -1.25 26.05
N VAL A 32 -30.18 -1.08 24.73
CA VAL A 32 -29.04 -1.36 23.82
C VAL A 32 -27.86 -0.44 24.14
N VAL A 33 -28.11 0.87 24.31
CA VAL A 33 -27.07 1.86 24.65
C VAL A 33 -26.43 1.55 26.01
N ARG A 34 -27.26 1.16 27.01
CA ARG A 34 -26.79 0.80 28.35
C ARG A 34 -25.85 -0.41 28.32
N LYS A 35 -26.16 -1.42 27.50
CA LYS A 35 -25.34 -2.63 27.32
C LYS A 35 -24.10 -2.38 26.51
N ASN A 36 -24.18 -1.54 25.49
CA ASN A 36 -23.08 -1.22 24.59
C ASN A 36 -23.10 0.27 24.21
N PRO A 37 -22.48 1.15 25.01
CA PRO A 37 -22.40 2.58 24.70
C PRO A 37 -21.73 2.91 23.35
N LYS A 38 -20.95 1.99 22.80
CA LYS A 38 -20.25 2.19 21.52
C LYS A 38 -21.20 2.35 20.32
N VAL A 39 -22.47 1.91 20.45
CA VAL A 39 -23.47 2.13 19.38
C VAL A 39 -23.75 3.62 19.13
N THR A 40 -23.44 4.48 20.10
CA THR A 40 -23.60 5.94 20.03
C THR A 40 -22.36 6.68 19.53
N ARG A 41 -21.33 5.98 19.09
CA ARG A 41 -20.09 6.57 18.57
C ARG A 41 -20.39 7.55 17.43
N ASN A 42 -19.75 8.73 17.47
CA ASN A 42 -19.78 9.65 16.35
C ASN A 42 -18.93 9.14 15.16
N ALA A 43 -19.00 9.81 14.03
CA ALA A 43 -18.32 9.40 12.80
C ALA A 43 -16.81 9.22 12.98
N TYR A 44 -16.11 10.14 13.66
CA TYR A 44 -14.67 10.05 13.92
C TYR A 44 -14.32 8.93 14.89
N GLN A 45 -15.10 8.73 15.94
CA GLN A 45 -14.91 7.62 16.89
C GLN A 45 -15.08 6.28 16.17
N ARG A 46 -16.13 6.15 15.36
CA ARG A 46 -16.39 4.92 14.58
C ARG A 46 -15.28 4.65 13.56
N MET A 47 -14.79 5.69 12.87
CA MET A 47 -13.66 5.56 11.94
C MET A 47 -12.40 5.07 12.64
N TYR A 48 -12.07 5.62 13.80
CA TYR A 48 -10.91 5.19 14.58
C TYR A 48 -11.08 3.77 15.13
N ASP A 49 -12.24 3.46 15.73
CA ASP A 49 -12.53 2.13 16.27
C ASP A 49 -12.52 1.06 15.16
N MET A 50 -13.03 1.37 13.98
CA MET A 50 -12.98 0.52 12.79
C MET A 50 -11.56 0.15 12.41
N ILE A 51 -10.66 1.13 12.25
CA ILE A 51 -9.26 0.86 11.91
C ILE A 51 -8.60 0.02 13.00
N MET A 52 -8.83 0.34 14.26
CA MET A 52 -8.25 -0.36 15.40
C MET A 52 -8.80 -1.78 15.60
N SER A 53 -10.00 -2.10 15.08
CA SER A 53 -10.57 -3.44 15.14
C SER A 53 -9.76 -4.49 14.36
N TYR A 54 -8.94 -4.08 13.40
CA TYR A 54 -8.01 -4.93 12.65
C TYR A 54 -6.65 -5.08 13.36
N GLY A 55 -6.45 -4.38 14.48
CA GLY A 55 -5.19 -4.41 15.22
C GLY A 55 -4.15 -3.40 14.73
N ARG A 56 -2.97 -3.49 15.33
CA ARG A 56 -1.79 -2.70 14.95
C ARG A 56 -0.53 -3.50 15.22
N GLU A 57 0.49 -3.31 14.40
CA GLU A 57 1.78 -3.96 14.53
C GLU A 57 2.88 -2.89 14.69
N GLU A 58 3.73 -3.03 15.69
CA GLU A 58 4.81 -2.09 15.93
C GLU A 58 6.14 -2.69 15.46
N TYR A 59 6.90 -1.94 14.67
CA TYR A 59 8.21 -2.36 14.18
C TYR A 59 9.20 -1.19 14.18
N ILE A 60 10.48 -1.50 13.98
CA ILE A 60 11.54 -0.50 13.93
C ILE A 60 12.12 -0.46 12.52
N ASP A 61 12.15 0.73 11.90
CA ASP A 61 12.84 1.01 10.64
C ASP A 61 13.80 2.17 10.82
N ALA A 62 15.08 1.96 10.53
CA ALA A 62 16.15 2.95 10.71
C ALA A 62 16.05 3.67 12.07
N LYS A 63 16.06 2.91 13.17
CA LYS A 63 15.93 3.38 14.56
C LYS A 63 14.63 4.12 14.91
N LYS A 64 13.69 4.22 14.00
CA LYS A 64 12.38 4.86 14.20
C LYS A 64 11.32 3.80 14.45
N LYS A 65 10.59 3.96 15.56
CA LYS A 65 9.42 3.13 15.85
C LYS A 65 8.27 3.53 14.93
N LEU A 66 7.78 2.60 14.13
CA LEU A 66 6.66 2.74 13.23
C LEU A 66 5.53 1.80 13.64
N VAL A 67 4.33 2.13 13.20
CA VAL A 67 3.13 1.32 13.41
C VAL A 67 2.55 1.00 12.04
N HIS A 68 2.38 -0.26 11.77
CA HIS A 68 1.61 -0.77 10.65
C HIS A 68 0.18 -1.07 11.10
N TYR A 69 -0.79 -0.72 10.27
CA TYR A 69 -2.20 -0.97 10.52
C TYR A 69 -2.72 -1.98 9.48
N PRO A 70 -2.97 -3.24 9.86
CA PRO A 70 -3.42 -4.30 8.94
C PRO A 70 -4.72 -3.98 8.19
N PHE A 71 -5.52 -3.03 8.67
CA PHE A 71 -6.67 -2.50 7.94
C PHE A 71 -6.32 -2.05 6.52
N PHE A 72 -5.17 -1.39 6.32
CA PHE A 72 -4.74 -0.90 5.01
C PHE A 72 -4.17 -1.97 4.08
N ASP A 73 -4.04 -3.21 4.54
CA ASP A 73 -3.72 -4.37 3.71
C ASP A 73 -4.95 -4.96 3.00
N ASP A 74 -6.14 -4.39 3.24
CA ASP A 74 -7.42 -4.83 2.66
C ASP A 74 -7.73 -6.32 2.90
N PRO A 75 -7.75 -6.77 4.18
CA PRO A 75 -7.92 -8.17 4.50
C PRO A 75 -9.30 -8.73 4.09
N ASP A 76 -10.32 -7.88 4.07
CA ASP A 76 -11.69 -8.27 3.73
C ASP A 76 -11.89 -8.56 2.22
N SER A 77 -11.00 -8.01 1.36
CA SER A 77 -11.04 -8.20 -0.11
C SER A 77 -9.77 -8.86 -0.65
N THR A 78 -9.11 -9.70 0.15
CA THR A 78 -7.88 -10.43 -0.22
C THR A 78 -6.75 -9.53 -0.74
N GLY A 79 -6.67 -8.29 -0.25
CA GLY A 79 -5.62 -7.33 -0.59
C GLY A 79 -5.82 -6.61 -1.92
N GLU A 80 -7.01 -6.61 -2.50
CA GLU A 80 -7.27 -5.96 -3.81
C GLU A 80 -6.93 -4.47 -3.79
N ASP A 81 -7.27 -3.76 -2.71
CA ASP A 81 -6.98 -2.35 -2.50
C ASP A 81 -5.82 -2.10 -1.51
N ALA A 82 -4.99 -3.12 -1.21
CA ALA A 82 -3.89 -2.99 -0.26
C ALA A 82 -2.94 -1.83 -0.59
N VAL A 83 -2.56 -1.07 0.44
CA VAL A 83 -1.67 0.10 0.37
C VAL A 83 -0.33 -0.26 1.01
N TYR A 84 0.73 -0.30 0.21
CA TYR A 84 2.06 -0.73 0.65
C TYR A 84 2.99 0.46 0.90
N GLY A 85 3.89 0.33 1.88
CA GLY A 85 5.04 1.22 2.08
C GLY A 85 4.71 2.66 2.48
N LEU A 86 3.48 2.95 2.91
CA LEU A 86 2.99 4.27 3.31
C LEU A 86 2.70 4.37 4.82
N ASP A 87 3.34 3.57 5.66
CA ASP A 87 3.05 3.54 7.09
C ASP A 87 3.18 4.91 7.78
N ILE A 88 4.15 5.73 7.40
CA ILE A 88 4.32 7.08 7.98
C ILE A 88 3.15 8.01 7.67
N PRO A 89 2.69 8.17 6.41
CA PRO A 89 1.46 8.90 6.11
C PRO A 89 0.21 8.31 6.79
N LEU A 90 0.08 6.98 6.80
CA LEU A 90 -1.05 6.30 7.42
C LEU A 90 -1.07 6.47 8.94
N MET A 91 0.09 6.43 9.61
CA MET A 91 0.19 6.77 11.03
C MET A 91 -0.29 8.20 11.31
N ARG A 92 0.05 9.16 10.44
CA ARG A 92 -0.42 10.55 10.57
C ARG A 92 -1.93 10.62 10.42
N LEU A 93 -2.49 9.95 9.42
CA LEU A 93 -3.93 9.88 9.18
C LEU A 93 -4.68 9.26 10.36
N VAL A 94 -4.22 8.12 10.87
CA VAL A 94 -4.82 7.45 12.03
C VAL A 94 -4.69 8.31 13.29
N ASN A 95 -3.59 9.05 13.47
CA ASN A 95 -3.43 9.98 14.59
C ASN A 95 -4.40 11.16 14.51
N VAL A 96 -4.76 11.62 13.31
CA VAL A 96 -5.81 12.64 13.11
C VAL A 96 -7.16 12.06 13.54
N PHE A 97 -7.52 10.86 13.09
CA PHE A 97 -8.75 10.19 13.53
C PHE A 97 -8.79 9.96 15.03
N LYS A 98 -7.67 9.51 15.62
CA LYS A 98 -7.55 9.34 17.06
C LYS A 98 -7.79 10.64 17.82
N SER A 99 -7.12 11.73 17.42
CA SER A 99 -7.27 13.05 18.03
C SER A 99 -8.72 13.55 17.95
N ALA A 100 -9.36 13.38 16.78
CA ALA A 100 -10.76 13.74 16.56
C ALA A 100 -11.72 12.87 17.40
N ALA A 101 -11.49 11.56 17.48
CA ALA A 101 -12.26 10.65 18.31
C ALA A 101 -12.25 11.00 19.81
N TYR A 102 -11.13 11.56 20.28
CA TYR A 102 -11.00 12.06 21.65
C TYR A 102 -11.51 13.51 21.82
N GLY A 103 -11.90 14.20 20.75
CA GLY A 103 -12.41 15.57 20.83
C GLY A 103 -11.30 16.62 21.10
N TYR A 104 -10.09 16.41 20.58
CA TYR A 104 -8.95 17.33 20.77
C TYR A 104 -8.89 18.45 19.71
N GLY A 105 -9.97 18.67 18.97
CA GLY A 105 -10.13 19.80 18.03
C GLY A 105 -9.82 19.48 16.57
N THR A 106 -9.29 18.30 16.25
CA THR A 106 -9.03 17.91 14.86
C THR A 106 -10.29 17.48 14.12
N GLU A 107 -11.37 17.16 14.82
CA GLU A 107 -12.70 16.92 14.27
C GLU A 107 -13.28 18.12 13.54
N LYS A 108 -12.78 19.32 13.83
CA LYS A 108 -13.19 20.59 13.22
C LYS A 108 -12.41 20.94 11.95
N ARG A 109 -11.71 19.98 11.37
CA ARG A 109 -10.82 20.20 10.24
C ARG A 109 -11.11 19.24 9.10
N VAL A 110 -10.93 19.72 7.88
CA VAL A 110 -10.96 18.88 6.68
C VAL A 110 -9.65 18.13 6.56
N ILE A 111 -9.71 16.84 6.34
CA ILE A 111 -8.52 16.01 6.07
C ILE A 111 -8.21 16.09 4.58
N LEU A 112 -7.04 16.60 4.20
CA LEU A 112 -6.63 16.74 2.82
C LEU A 112 -5.47 15.80 2.50
N LEU A 113 -5.74 14.74 1.73
CA LEU A 113 -4.72 13.86 1.19
C LEU A 113 -4.07 14.53 -0.02
N HIS A 114 -2.81 14.90 0.14
CA HIS A 114 -2.04 15.61 -0.88
C HIS A 114 -0.94 14.70 -1.45
N GLY A 115 -0.73 14.72 -2.76
CA GLY A 115 0.34 13.96 -3.39
C GLY A 115 0.17 13.79 -4.89
N PRO A 116 1.16 13.22 -5.57
CA PRO A 116 1.14 13.07 -7.01
C PRO A 116 0.01 12.15 -7.49
N VAL A 117 -0.30 12.19 -8.79
CA VAL A 117 -1.34 11.35 -9.40
C VAL A 117 -0.92 9.88 -9.35
N GLY A 118 -1.77 9.02 -8.79
CA GLY A 118 -1.47 7.58 -8.63
C GLY A 118 -0.68 7.22 -7.37
N SER A 119 -0.64 8.09 -6.34
CA SER A 119 -0.01 7.83 -5.03
C SER A 119 -0.95 7.19 -4.00
N SER A 120 -1.95 6.44 -4.42
CA SER A 120 -2.91 5.70 -3.56
C SER A 120 -3.90 6.55 -2.74
N LYS A 121 -4.02 7.86 -2.95
CA LYS A 121 -4.98 8.72 -2.24
C LYS A 121 -6.42 8.22 -2.33
N SER A 122 -6.92 7.99 -3.54
CA SER A 122 -8.28 7.46 -3.76
C SER A 122 -8.44 6.02 -3.28
N THR A 123 -7.36 5.23 -3.25
CA THR A 123 -7.38 3.88 -2.68
C THR A 123 -7.57 3.93 -1.18
N ILE A 124 -6.87 4.85 -0.48
CA ILE A 124 -7.04 5.07 0.96
C ILE A 124 -8.48 5.50 1.27
N ALA A 125 -9.03 6.48 0.53
CA ALA A 125 -10.41 6.92 0.74
C ALA A 125 -11.42 5.78 0.49
N ARG A 126 -11.22 4.99 -0.57
CA ARG A 126 -12.05 3.82 -0.86
C ARG A 126 -11.99 2.75 0.24
N LEU A 127 -10.80 2.47 0.77
CA LEU A 127 -10.65 1.55 1.92
C LEU A 127 -11.42 2.04 3.14
N LEU A 128 -11.33 3.33 3.48
CA LEU A 128 -12.05 3.92 4.60
C LEU A 128 -13.57 3.77 4.42
N LYS A 129 -14.10 4.00 3.22
CA LYS A 129 -15.54 3.81 2.90
C LYS A 129 -15.95 2.34 3.02
N LYS A 130 -15.23 1.42 2.36
CA LYS A 130 -15.47 -0.03 2.45
C LYS A 130 -15.39 -0.53 3.90
N GLY A 131 -14.38 -0.06 4.63
CA GLY A 131 -14.18 -0.44 6.04
C GLY A 131 -15.35 -0.01 6.93
N LEU A 132 -15.87 1.22 6.77
CA LEU A 132 -17.03 1.70 7.50
C LEU A 132 -18.30 0.89 7.15
N GLU A 133 -18.51 0.59 5.87
CA GLU A 133 -19.62 -0.26 5.44
C GLU A 133 -19.54 -1.64 6.10
N ALA A 134 -18.37 -2.31 6.02
CA ALA A 134 -18.16 -3.62 6.63
C ALA A 134 -18.26 -3.57 8.16
N TYR A 135 -17.71 -2.54 8.80
CA TYR A 135 -17.75 -2.36 10.26
C TYR A 135 -19.14 -2.10 10.77
N SER A 136 -19.97 -1.34 10.04
CA SER A 136 -21.37 -1.07 10.41
C SER A 136 -22.24 -2.34 10.51
N LYS A 137 -21.86 -3.40 9.80
CA LYS A 137 -22.52 -4.71 9.85
C LYS A 137 -22.13 -5.51 11.08
N LYS A 138 -20.96 -5.27 11.67
CA LYS A 138 -20.47 -5.95 12.87
C LYS A 138 -21.18 -5.43 14.13
N PRO A 139 -21.33 -6.26 15.19
CA PRO A 139 -21.93 -5.82 16.46
C PRO A 139 -21.18 -4.64 17.10
N GLU A 140 -19.84 -4.61 16.99
CA GLU A 140 -18.98 -3.57 17.55
C GLU A 140 -19.17 -2.22 16.86
N GLY A 141 -19.49 -2.25 15.56
CA GLY A 141 -19.74 -1.07 14.73
C GLY A 141 -21.20 -0.69 14.60
N ALA A 142 -22.07 -1.30 15.39
CA ALA A 142 -23.52 -1.09 15.35
C ALA A 142 -23.91 0.38 15.51
N LEU A 143 -24.83 0.85 14.70
CA LEU A 143 -25.42 2.17 14.81
C LEU A 143 -26.92 2.10 14.49
N TYR A 144 -27.66 3.10 14.96
CA TYR A 144 -29.11 3.11 14.91
C TYR A 144 -29.64 4.46 14.41
N THR A 145 -30.82 4.42 13.82
CA THR A 145 -31.63 5.58 13.45
C THR A 145 -33.07 5.33 13.87
N TYR A 146 -33.99 6.24 13.56
CA TYR A 146 -35.36 6.12 13.92
C TYR A 146 -36.29 6.58 12.81
N ASP A 147 -37.52 6.06 12.85
CA ASP A 147 -38.65 6.48 12.05
C ASP A 147 -39.74 7.04 12.97
N TRP A 148 -40.49 7.98 12.47
CA TRP A 148 -41.77 8.40 13.04
C TRP A 148 -42.84 7.47 12.53
N VAL A 149 -43.73 7.00 13.41
CA VAL A 149 -44.81 6.04 13.09
C VAL A 149 -46.13 6.53 13.62
N ASP A 150 -47.21 6.17 12.92
CA ASP A 150 -48.60 6.42 13.35
C ASP A 150 -48.87 7.89 13.70
N LEU A 151 -48.37 8.83 12.90
CA LEU A 151 -48.51 10.26 13.14
C LEU A 151 -49.97 10.71 12.91
N PRO A 152 -50.63 11.39 13.91
CA PRO A 152 -52.06 11.72 13.83
C PRO A 152 -52.42 12.77 12.78
N PHE A 153 -51.42 13.40 12.15
CA PHE A 153 -51.59 14.50 11.19
C PHE A 153 -50.97 14.22 9.81
N GLU A 154 -50.44 13.01 9.61
CA GLU A 154 -49.85 12.59 8.34
C GLU A 154 -50.67 11.45 7.72
N HIS A 155 -50.56 11.31 6.39
CA HIS A 155 -51.19 10.23 5.63
C HIS A 155 -50.30 9.01 5.48
N GLU A 156 -49.02 9.16 5.74
CA GLU A 156 -48.03 8.08 5.67
C GLU A 156 -47.89 7.43 7.05
N ASP A 157 -48.01 6.11 7.12
CA ASP A 157 -47.89 5.36 8.38
C ASP A 157 -46.49 5.43 8.98
N VAL A 158 -45.47 5.67 8.15
CA VAL A 158 -44.05 5.70 8.54
C VAL A 158 -43.30 6.84 7.80
N MET A 159 -42.68 7.75 8.57
CA MET A 159 -41.81 8.80 8.07
C MET A 159 -40.38 8.55 8.60
N PRO A 160 -39.40 8.17 7.74
CA PRO A 160 -38.04 7.97 8.20
C PRO A 160 -37.38 9.29 8.58
N SER A 161 -36.44 9.26 9.53
CA SER A 161 -35.53 10.38 9.79
C SER A 161 -34.71 10.67 8.54
N PRO A 162 -34.84 11.84 7.91
CA PRO A 162 -34.33 12.07 6.55
C PRO A 162 -32.81 12.04 6.43
N ILE A 163 -32.09 12.26 7.52
CA ILE A 163 -30.60 12.22 7.56
C ILE A 163 -30.07 11.09 8.45
N ASN A 164 -30.87 10.05 8.71
CA ASN A 164 -30.50 8.93 9.57
C ASN A 164 -30.00 9.40 10.96
N GLY A 165 -30.73 10.33 11.58
CA GLY A 165 -30.35 10.95 12.86
C GLY A 165 -30.15 9.96 13.99
N GLU A 166 -29.30 10.34 14.95
CA GLU A 166 -29.09 9.59 16.19
C GLU A 166 -30.36 9.62 17.07
N PRO A 167 -30.88 8.48 17.52
CA PRO A 167 -32.12 8.48 18.34
C PRO A 167 -32.00 9.30 19.63
N LEU A 168 -30.81 9.43 20.24
CA LEU A 168 -30.62 10.24 21.43
C LEU A 168 -30.78 11.75 21.17
N HIS A 169 -30.88 12.20 19.93
CA HIS A 169 -31.28 13.58 19.62
C HIS A 169 -32.73 13.89 19.98
N LEU A 170 -33.56 12.87 20.16
CA LEU A 170 -34.95 13.03 20.66
C LEU A 170 -34.98 13.60 22.09
N ILE A 171 -33.92 13.38 22.88
CA ILE A 171 -33.76 14.00 24.19
C ILE A 171 -33.15 15.40 23.99
N PRO A 172 -33.82 16.48 24.42
CA PRO A 172 -33.29 17.84 24.33
C PRO A 172 -31.88 17.96 24.89
N LEU A 173 -31.03 18.71 24.22
CA LEU A 173 -29.63 18.82 24.57
C LEU A 173 -29.39 19.25 26.02
N ALA A 174 -30.21 20.19 26.53
CA ALA A 174 -30.14 20.69 27.90
C ALA A 174 -30.34 19.60 29.00
N TRP A 175 -31.09 18.57 28.71
CA TRP A 175 -31.46 17.52 29.67
C TRP A 175 -30.80 16.17 29.33
N ARG A 176 -30.14 16.06 28.15
CA ARG A 176 -29.65 14.79 27.63
C ARG A 176 -28.69 14.09 28.60
N LYS A 177 -27.75 14.82 29.18
CA LYS A 177 -26.80 14.27 30.14
C LYS A 177 -27.48 13.72 31.39
N GLU A 178 -28.33 14.53 32.01
CA GLU A 178 -29.03 14.16 33.22
C GLU A 178 -30.00 12.98 32.98
N ALA A 179 -30.69 12.97 31.85
CA ALA A 179 -31.58 11.88 31.47
C ALA A 179 -30.84 10.55 31.25
N LEU A 180 -29.69 10.57 30.61
CA LEU A 180 -28.87 9.38 30.38
C LEU A 180 -28.27 8.85 31.68
N GLU A 181 -27.75 9.73 32.55
CA GLU A 181 -27.26 9.34 33.89
C GLU A 181 -28.39 8.74 34.74
N GLY A 182 -29.59 9.33 34.69
CA GLY A 182 -30.79 8.80 35.35
C GLY A 182 -31.21 7.43 34.80
N ALA A 183 -30.97 7.12 33.55
CA ALA A 183 -31.18 5.82 32.92
C ALA A 183 -30.07 4.80 33.20
N GLY A 184 -29.02 5.18 33.95
CA GLY A 184 -27.88 4.30 34.25
C GLY A 184 -26.93 4.11 33.08
N ILE A 185 -26.86 5.07 32.17
CA ILE A 185 -25.96 5.07 31.04
C ILE A 185 -24.72 5.93 31.38
N ASP A 186 -23.53 5.39 31.13
CA ASP A 186 -22.26 6.12 31.36
C ASP A 186 -22.05 7.23 30.32
N THR A 187 -22.29 8.48 30.75
CA THR A 187 -22.13 9.65 29.90
C THR A 187 -20.66 9.99 29.56
N ALA A 188 -19.68 9.37 30.22
CA ALA A 188 -18.28 9.52 29.85
C ALA A 188 -17.99 8.82 28.50
N GLU A 189 -18.68 7.73 28.21
CA GLU A 189 -18.59 6.97 26.96
C GLU A 189 -19.52 7.52 25.86
N VAL A 190 -20.61 8.21 26.21
CA VAL A 190 -21.64 8.72 25.30
C VAL A 190 -21.43 10.22 25.04
N ARG A 191 -20.93 10.57 23.86
CA ARG A 191 -20.66 11.96 23.46
C ARG A 191 -21.49 12.32 22.23
N ILE A 192 -22.74 12.70 22.44
CA ILE A 192 -23.65 13.09 21.37
C ILE A 192 -23.82 14.60 21.37
N ALA A 193 -23.30 15.23 20.32
CA ALA A 193 -23.53 16.63 20.00
C ALA A 193 -24.65 16.76 18.97
N GLY A 194 -25.17 17.97 18.81
CA GLY A 194 -26.20 18.29 17.83
C GLY A 194 -27.62 18.05 18.34
N GLU A 195 -28.55 18.36 17.49
CA GLU A 195 -29.99 18.34 17.75
C GLU A 195 -30.75 17.67 16.58
N LEU A 196 -32.05 17.50 16.74
CA LEU A 196 -32.91 17.01 15.68
C LEU A 196 -32.79 17.88 14.41
N ASN A 197 -32.83 17.27 13.24
CA ASN A 197 -32.93 17.99 11.98
C ASN A 197 -34.25 18.79 11.90
N PRO A 198 -34.35 19.80 11.04
CA PRO A 198 -35.49 20.71 10.99
C PRO A 198 -36.84 20.01 10.80
N SER A 199 -36.92 18.98 9.98
CA SER A 199 -38.14 18.21 9.74
C SER A 199 -38.57 17.44 11.01
N CYS A 200 -37.64 16.76 11.65
CA CYS A 200 -37.92 16.03 12.90
C CYS A 200 -38.23 16.96 14.07
N ARG A 201 -37.59 18.14 14.16
CA ARG A 201 -37.97 19.16 15.17
C ARG A 201 -39.41 19.64 14.97
N PHE A 202 -39.81 19.85 13.73
CA PHE A 202 -41.17 20.27 13.40
C PHE A 202 -42.19 19.20 13.80
N ILE A 203 -41.95 17.91 13.47
CA ILE A 203 -42.83 16.79 13.88
C ILE A 203 -42.89 16.68 15.39
N MET A 204 -41.74 16.75 16.08
CA MET A 204 -41.67 16.75 17.53
C MET A 204 -42.54 17.85 18.15
N GLN A 205 -42.48 19.08 17.65
CA GLN A 205 -43.25 20.20 18.12
C GLN A 205 -44.76 19.96 17.90
N MET A 206 -45.18 19.49 16.72
CA MET A 206 -46.55 19.19 16.41
C MET A 206 -47.11 18.12 17.35
N LEU A 207 -46.35 17.07 17.67
CA LEU A 207 -46.76 16.04 18.62
C LEU A 207 -46.84 16.56 20.07
N MET A 208 -45.86 17.39 20.47
CA MET A 208 -45.87 18.05 21.78
C MET A 208 -47.11 18.94 21.95
N ASP A 209 -47.48 19.70 20.94
CA ASP A 209 -48.69 20.53 20.94
C ASP A 209 -49.94 19.66 20.96
N HIS A 210 -50.01 18.58 20.18
CA HIS A 210 -51.13 17.65 20.13
C HIS A 210 -51.39 16.94 21.49
N TYR A 211 -50.32 16.54 22.17
CA TYR A 211 -50.41 15.86 23.46
C TYR A 211 -50.28 16.78 24.68
N GLY A 212 -50.30 18.09 24.48
CA GLY A 212 -50.24 19.07 25.57
C GLY A 212 -48.98 19.01 26.41
N GLY A 213 -47.86 18.61 25.81
CA GLY A 213 -46.54 18.54 26.45
C GLY A 213 -46.21 17.18 27.06
N GLU A 214 -47.06 16.16 26.91
CA GLU A 214 -46.82 14.80 27.45
C GLU A 214 -45.75 14.06 26.59
N PHE A 215 -44.48 14.26 26.89
CA PHE A 215 -43.36 13.66 26.17
C PHE A 215 -43.43 12.15 26.03
N GLY A 216 -43.93 11.45 27.07
CA GLY A 216 -44.09 9.98 27.05
C GLY A 216 -45.02 9.48 25.94
N LYS A 217 -46.06 10.26 25.57
CA LYS A 217 -46.93 9.95 24.43
C LYS A 217 -46.25 10.22 23.09
N VAL A 218 -45.46 11.28 23.02
CA VAL A 218 -44.71 11.62 21.81
C VAL A 218 -43.67 10.53 21.43
N ILE A 219 -43.00 9.96 22.43
CA ILE A 219 -42.00 8.90 22.22
C ILE A 219 -42.61 7.59 21.72
N GLN A 220 -43.92 7.34 21.97
CA GLN A 220 -44.62 6.17 21.43
C GLN A 220 -44.68 6.16 19.88
N HIS A 221 -44.54 7.35 19.26
CA HIS A 221 -44.48 7.51 17.81
C HIS A 221 -43.08 7.26 17.24
N ILE A 222 -42.15 6.76 18.03
CA ILE A 222 -40.76 6.47 17.59
C ILE A 222 -40.55 4.97 17.46
N ARG A 223 -40.03 4.57 16.32
CA ARG A 223 -39.48 3.24 16.06
C ARG A 223 -38.00 3.35 15.74
N VAL A 224 -37.15 2.86 16.61
CA VAL A 224 -35.71 2.82 16.39
C VAL A 224 -35.37 1.59 15.56
N LYS A 225 -34.49 1.72 14.61
CA LYS A 225 -34.02 0.63 13.75
C LYS A 225 -32.51 0.65 13.58
N ARG A 226 -31.95 -0.51 13.28
CA ARG A 226 -30.58 -0.67 12.93
C ARG A 226 -30.28 0.10 11.63
N LEU A 227 -29.16 0.83 11.61
CA LEU A 227 -28.64 1.51 10.41
C LEU A 227 -27.40 0.77 9.92
N ILE A 228 -27.33 0.49 8.64
CA ILE A 228 -26.14 -0.06 7.97
C ILE A 228 -25.69 0.96 6.94
N LEU A 229 -24.41 1.29 6.98
CA LEU A 229 -23.82 2.22 6.02
C LEU A 229 -23.64 1.52 4.67
N SER A 230 -23.90 2.24 3.58
CA SER A 230 -23.78 1.71 2.23
C SER A 230 -23.49 2.85 1.25
N GLU A 231 -22.37 2.73 0.51
CA GLU A 231 -22.05 3.68 -0.55
C GLU A 231 -23.06 3.56 -1.72
N LYS A 232 -23.45 2.32 -2.05
CA LYS A 232 -24.39 2.06 -3.16
C LYS A 232 -25.78 2.63 -2.91
N ASP A 233 -26.24 2.53 -1.66
CA ASP A 233 -27.57 3.01 -1.27
C ASP A 233 -27.55 4.45 -0.76
N ARG A 234 -26.40 5.12 -0.80
CA ARG A 234 -26.19 6.49 -0.34
C ARG A 234 -26.61 6.69 1.12
N VAL A 235 -26.14 5.82 1.99
CA VAL A 235 -26.42 5.84 3.44
C VAL A 235 -25.10 5.99 4.20
N GLY A 236 -24.88 7.15 4.82
CA GLY A 236 -23.71 7.45 5.63
C GLY A 236 -22.39 7.55 4.87
N ILE A 237 -22.39 7.38 3.54
CA ILE A 237 -21.21 7.46 2.69
C ILE A 237 -21.55 8.34 1.48
N GLY A 238 -20.96 9.54 1.44
CA GLY A 238 -21.10 10.51 0.36
C GLY A 238 -19.81 10.62 -0.45
N THR A 239 -19.94 10.88 -1.73
CA THR A 239 -18.81 11.15 -2.63
C THR A 239 -19.17 12.30 -3.55
N PHE A 240 -18.43 13.39 -3.44
CA PHE A 240 -18.62 14.55 -4.30
C PHE A 240 -17.44 14.71 -5.27
N GLN A 241 -17.77 14.80 -6.55
CA GLN A 241 -16.80 15.09 -7.61
C GLN A 241 -17.34 16.18 -8.50
N PRO A 242 -16.64 17.31 -8.66
CA PRO A 242 -17.06 18.38 -9.57
C PRO A 242 -17.17 17.87 -11.00
N LYS A 243 -18.35 17.96 -11.60
CA LYS A 243 -18.58 17.56 -13.01
C LYS A 243 -18.13 18.63 -13.99
N ASP A 244 -18.33 19.90 -13.61
CA ASP A 244 -17.91 21.07 -14.39
C ASP A 244 -17.37 22.14 -13.42
N GLU A 245 -16.17 22.65 -13.69
CA GLU A 245 -15.54 23.67 -12.84
C GLU A 245 -16.32 25.01 -12.85
N LYS A 246 -17.16 25.27 -13.86
CA LYS A 246 -17.85 26.55 -14.05
C LYS A 246 -19.35 26.53 -13.69
N ASN A 247 -19.96 25.36 -13.62
CA ASN A 247 -21.41 25.20 -13.38
C ASN A 247 -21.67 24.27 -12.22
N GLN A 248 -21.13 24.60 -11.05
CA GLN A 248 -21.35 23.81 -9.85
C GLN A 248 -22.61 24.31 -9.13
N ASP A 249 -23.48 23.38 -8.70
CA ASP A 249 -24.68 23.69 -7.94
C ASP A 249 -24.50 23.28 -6.47
N SER A 250 -24.58 24.26 -5.57
CA SER A 250 -24.44 24.02 -4.12
C SER A 250 -25.52 23.11 -3.56
N THR A 251 -26.66 22.96 -4.24
CA THR A 251 -27.74 22.07 -3.81
C THR A 251 -27.35 20.60 -3.87
N GLU A 252 -26.38 20.22 -4.74
CA GLU A 252 -25.81 18.87 -4.72
C GLU A 252 -25.12 18.52 -3.38
N LEU A 253 -24.62 19.51 -2.65
CA LEU A 253 -24.02 19.32 -1.33
C LEU A 253 -25.01 19.46 -0.19
N THR A 254 -25.92 20.44 -0.30
CA THR A 254 -26.75 20.89 0.84
C THR A 254 -28.21 20.46 0.75
N GLY A 255 -28.63 19.82 -0.35
CA GLY A 255 -30.02 19.52 -0.63
C GLY A 255 -30.82 20.72 -1.14
N ASP A 256 -32.06 20.50 -1.57
CA ASP A 256 -32.92 21.51 -2.17
C ASP A 256 -34.39 21.34 -1.76
N ILE A 257 -35.20 22.35 -2.06
CA ILE A 257 -36.63 22.36 -1.82
C ILE A 257 -37.32 21.37 -2.78
N ASN A 258 -38.24 20.57 -2.23
CA ASN A 258 -39.05 19.66 -3.03
C ASN A 258 -40.39 20.33 -3.43
N TYR A 259 -40.49 20.77 -4.66
CA TYR A 259 -41.69 21.43 -5.19
C TYR A 259 -42.95 20.56 -5.15
N ARG A 260 -42.83 19.23 -5.22
CA ARG A 260 -43.95 18.29 -5.08
C ARG A 260 -44.48 18.28 -3.64
N LYS A 261 -43.55 18.29 -2.66
CA LYS A 261 -43.92 18.32 -1.23
C LYS A 261 -44.54 19.69 -0.84
N ILE A 262 -44.16 20.80 -1.49
CA ILE A 262 -44.84 22.10 -1.31
C ILE A 262 -46.32 21.98 -1.65
N ALA A 263 -46.66 21.27 -2.72
CA ALA A 263 -48.08 21.07 -3.09
C ALA A 263 -48.85 20.29 -2.03
N VAL A 264 -48.18 19.42 -1.26
CA VAL A 264 -48.80 18.64 -0.16
C VAL A 264 -48.88 19.47 1.13
N TYR A 265 -47.80 20.14 1.51
CA TYR A 265 -47.69 20.84 2.79
C TYR A 265 -48.10 22.34 2.72
N GLY A 266 -48.28 22.89 1.51
CA GLY A 266 -48.86 24.22 1.30
C GLY A 266 -47.91 25.38 1.48
N SER A 267 -46.64 25.20 1.84
CA SER A 267 -45.63 26.25 2.07
C SER A 267 -44.22 25.84 1.71
N GLU A 268 -43.48 26.78 1.08
CA GLU A 268 -42.03 26.61 0.87
C GLU A 268 -41.22 26.62 2.18
N SER A 269 -41.78 27.19 3.24
CA SER A 269 -41.15 27.29 4.54
C SER A 269 -41.42 26.08 5.42
N ASP A 270 -42.25 25.11 4.98
CA ASP A 270 -42.52 23.90 5.75
C ASP A 270 -41.26 23.01 5.75
N PRO A 271 -40.70 22.67 6.93
CA PRO A 271 -39.49 21.87 7.00
C PRO A 271 -39.59 20.47 6.36
N ARG A 272 -40.83 19.95 6.16
CA ARG A 272 -41.07 18.66 5.51
C ARG A 272 -40.97 18.76 3.97
N ALA A 273 -41.07 19.98 3.42
CA ALA A 273 -40.95 20.22 1.98
C ALA A 273 -39.52 20.28 1.44
N PHE A 274 -38.53 19.96 2.26
CA PHE A 274 -37.12 19.93 1.89
C PHE A 274 -36.64 18.51 1.53
N ASN A 275 -35.78 18.39 0.51
CA ASN A 275 -35.05 17.16 0.19
C ASN A 275 -33.70 17.18 0.89
N PHE A 276 -33.50 16.23 1.79
CA PHE A 276 -32.23 16.02 2.48
C PHE A 276 -31.35 15.02 1.70
N ASP A 277 -31.13 15.29 0.43
CA ASP A 277 -30.43 14.40 -0.52
C ASP A 277 -29.06 14.95 -0.98
N GLY A 278 -28.62 16.06 -0.40
CA GLY A 278 -27.27 16.59 -0.60
C GLY A 278 -26.19 15.68 -0.01
N GLU A 279 -25.00 15.70 -0.58
CA GLU A 279 -23.92 14.78 -0.19
C GLU A 279 -23.52 14.90 1.28
N PHE A 280 -23.58 16.07 1.91
CA PHE A 280 -23.39 16.21 3.37
C PHE A 280 -24.46 15.49 4.19
N GLN A 281 -25.72 15.53 3.73
CA GLN A 281 -26.81 14.87 4.42
C GLN A 281 -26.78 13.36 4.26
N VAL A 282 -26.38 12.90 3.08
CA VAL A 282 -26.15 11.48 2.76
C VAL A 282 -25.00 10.92 3.61
N ALA A 283 -23.91 11.68 3.77
CA ALA A 283 -22.73 11.27 4.51
C ALA A 283 -22.90 11.28 6.03
N ASN A 284 -23.99 11.86 6.53
CA ASN A 284 -24.24 11.94 7.97
C ASN A 284 -24.10 10.58 8.64
N ARG A 285 -23.44 10.53 9.77
CA ARG A 285 -23.06 9.36 10.59
C ARG A 285 -21.85 8.57 10.02
N GLY A 286 -21.21 9.00 8.93
CA GLY A 286 -20.11 8.31 8.29
C GLY A 286 -19.05 9.22 7.69
N ILE A 287 -18.89 9.18 6.36
CA ILE A 287 -17.79 9.86 5.65
C ILE A 287 -18.25 10.51 4.36
N ILE A 288 -17.74 11.71 4.09
CA ILE A 288 -17.81 12.34 2.76
C ILE A 288 -16.41 12.44 2.15
N GLU A 289 -16.29 12.01 0.88
CA GLU A 289 -15.09 12.13 0.07
C GLU A 289 -15.24 13.22 -0.99
N PHE A 290 -14.32 14.18 -1.00
CA PHE A 290 -14.21 15.19 -2.06
C PHE A 290 -13.10 14.82 -3.04
N ILE A 291 -13.49 14.43 -4.25
CA ILE A 291 -12.54 14.10 -5.33
C ILE A 291 -12.06 15.41 -5.96
N GLU A 292 -10.74 15.63 -6.01
CA GLU A 292 -10.11 16.84 -6.52
C GLU A 292 -10.67 18.13 -5.86
N MET A 293 -10.74 18.11 -4.54
CA MET A 293 -11.40 19.13 -3.70
C MET A 293 -11.04 20.56 -4.06
N LEU A 294 -9.80 20.83 -4.47
CA LEU A 294 -9.36 22.21 -4.77
C LEU A 294 -9.77 22.73 -6.17
N LYS A 295 -10.51 21.92 -6.93
CA LYS A 295 -11.21 22.35 -8.15
C LYS A 295 -12.64 22.85 -7.89
N LEU A 296 -13.08 22.77 -6.63
CA LEU A 296 -14.36 23.35 -6.22
C LEU A 296 -14.34 24.87 -6.33
N ASP A 297 -15.48 25.45 -6.71
CA ASP A 297 -15.68 26.90 -6.65
C ASP A 297 -15.52 27.39 -5.20
N VAL A 298 -15.04 28.60 -5.03
CA VAL A 298 -14.84 29.24 -3.72
C VAL A 298 -16.12 29.23 -2.87
N ALA A 299 -17.28 29.36 -3.50
CA ALA A 299 -18.57 29.33 -2.81
C ALA A 299 -18.80 27.99 -2.06
N PHE A 300 -18.47 26.86 -2.69
CA PHE A 300 -18.58 25.53 -2.06
C PHE A 300 -17.58 25.33 -0.93
N LEU A 301 -16.43 25.97 -1.03
CA LEU A 301 -15.42 25.89 0.03
C LEU A 301 -15.89 26.59 1.31
N TYR A 302 -16.76 27.61 1.22
CA TYR A 302 -17.39 28.22 2.41
C TYR A 302 -18.39 27.28 3.07
N ASP A 303 -19.22 26.55 2.32
CA ASP A 303 -20.12 25.54 2.87
C ASP A 303 -19.32 24.43 3.57
N LEU A 304 -18.23 23.99 2.96
CA LEU A 304 -17.29 23.02 3.54
C LEU A 304 -16.67 23.50 4.87
N LEU A 305 -16.31 24.79 4.95
CA LEU A 305 -15.79 25.38 6.19
C LEU A 305 -16.83 25.37 7.31
N GLY A 306 -18.08 25.71 7.00
CA GLY A 306 -19.20 25.63 7.95
C GLY A 306 -19.44 24.20 8.42
N ALA A 307 -19.48 23.26 7.48
CA ALA A 307 -19.66 21.83 7.77
C ALA A 307 -18.54 21.28 8.68
N SER A 308 -17.28 21.62 8.38
CA SER A 308 -16.13 21.10 9.14
C SER A 308 -16.00 21.73 10.54
N GLN A 309 -16.14 23.03 10.67
CA GLN A 309 -15.87 23.75 11.91
C GLN A 309 -17.03 23.68 12.91
N GLU A 310 -18.26 23.85 12.41
CA GLU A 310 -19.47 23.94 13.25
C GLU A 310 -20.29 22.65 13.25
N HIS A 311 -19.90 21.65 12.42
CA HIS A 311 -20.68 20.42 12.19
C HIS A 311 -22.12 20.73 11.78
N LYS A 312 -22.31 21.75 10.93
CA LYS A 312 -23.59 22.24 10.50
C LYS A 312 -23.58 22.63 9.04
N ILE A 313 -24.67 22.37 8.37
CA ILE A 313 -24.93 22.86 7.04
C ILE A 313 -26.07 23.85 7.05
N LYS A 314 -25.98 24.90 6.25
CA LYS A 314 -27.00 25.92 6.11
C LYS A 314 -27.44 25.98 4.65
N PRO A 315 -28.44 25.18 4.26
CA PRO A 315 -28.98 25.24 2.93
C PRO A 315 -29.50 26.64 2.59
N LYS A 316 -29.51 26.99 1.32
CA LYS A 316 -30.04 28.26 0.87
C LYS A 316 -31.53 28.33 1.16
N LYS A 317 -32.00 29.39 1.87
CA LYS A 317 -33.37 29.60 2.26
C LYS A 317 -33.99 28.52 3.19
N PHE A 318 -33.17 27.73 3.86
CA PHE A 318 -33.69 26.69 4.75
C PHE A 318 -32.98 26.67 6.12
N ALA A 319 -33.59 25.98 7.05
CA ALA A 319 -33.06 25.90 8.43
C ALA A 319 -31.76 25.11 8.50
N GLN A 320 -30.89 25.52 9.41
CA GLN A 320 -29.62 24.89 9.68
C GLN A 320 -29.81 23.44 10.20
N THR A 321 -28.95 22.54 9.70
CA THR A 321 -28.98 21.13 10.06
C THR A 321 -27.62 20.70 10.63
N ASP A 322 -27.65 20.05 11.77
CA ASP A 322 -26.45 19.46 12.37
C ASP A 322 -26.07 18.16 11.64
N ILE A 323 -24.78 17.94 11.46
CA ILE A 323 -24.22 16.76 10.80
C ILE A 323 -23.08 16.15 11.63
N ASP A 324 -22.90 14.85 11.49
CA ASP A 324 -21.83 14.06 12.12
C ASP A 324 -21.11 13.25 11.05
N GLU A 325 -19.99 13.74 10.52
CA GLU A 325 -19.29 13.10 9.42
C GLU A 325 -17.80 13.36 9.43
N VAL A 326 -17.04 12.44 8.86
CA VAL A 326 -15.62 12.61 8.54
C VAL A 326 -15.52 13.26 7.17
N ILE A 327 -14.87 14.41 7.07
CA ILE A 327 -14.66 15.10 5.81
C ILE A 327 -13.25 14.85 5.31
N ILE A 328 -13.11 14.16 4.18
CA ILE A 328 -11.84 13.86 3.54
C ILE A 328 -11.85 14.33 2.09
N GLY A 329 -10.77 14.99 1.69
CA GLY A 329 -10.59 15.39 0.30
C GLY A 329 -9.21 14.97 -0.20
N HIS A 330 -9.04 14.92 -1.51
CA HIS A 330 -7.73 14.71 -2.08
C HIS A 330 -7.43 15.70 -3.20
N THR A 331 -6.14 15.98 -3.34
CA THR A 331 -5.63 16.96 -4.30
C THR A 331 -4.24 16.55 -4.80
N ASN A 332 -3.80 17.18 -5.87
CA ASN A 332 -2.47 17.06 -6.40
C ASN A 332 -1.62 18.31 -6.09
N GLU A 333 -0.32 18.25 -6.39
CA GLU A 333 0.62 19.34 -6.12
C GLU A 333 0.24 20.64 -6.87
N ALA A 334 -0.17 20.54 -8.13
CA ALA A 334 -0.49 21.71 -8.94
C ALA A 334 -1.68 22.50 -8.36
N GLU A 335 -2.72 21.81 -7.92
CA GLU A 335 -3.90 22.42 -7.29
C GLU A 335 -3.54 22.94 -5.89
N TYR A 336 -2.73 22.22 -5.13
CA TYR A 336 -2.30 22.66 -3.80
C TYR A 336 -1.46 23.94 -3.87
N GLN A 337 -0.59 24.09 -4.87
CA GLN A 337 0.18 25.32 -5.08
C GLN A 337 -0.72 26.52 -5.42
N LYS A 338 -1.81 26.31 -6.15
CA LYS A 338 -2.83 27.37 -6.36
C LYS A 338 -3.47 27.79 -5.04
N LEU A 339 -3.78 26.85 -4.16
CA LEU A 339 -4.31 27.14 -2.81
C LEU A 339 -3.32 27.96 -1.98
N VAL A 340 -2.04 27.59 -1.97
CA VAL A 340 -1.00 28.28 -1.18
C VAL A 340 -0.79 29.71 -1.65
N ASN A 341 -0.84 29.94 -2.97
CA ASN A 341 -0.60 31.24 -3.56
C ASN A 341 -1.83 32.16 -3.57
N ASN A 342 -3.00 31.67 -3.13
CA ASN A 342 -4.22 32.45 -3.09
C ASN A 342 -4.52 32.94 -1.66
N GLU A 343 -4.42 34.24 -1.43
CA GLU A 343 -4.67 34.87 -0.12
C GLU A 343 -6.11 34.65 0.35
N PHE A 344 -7.10 34.62 -0.56
CA PHE A 344 -8.50 34.36 -0.21
C PHE A 344 -8.76 32.96 0.33
N MET A 345 -7.83 32.04 0.13
CA MET A 345 -7.91 30.65 0.60
C MET A 345 -7.23 30.42 1.96
N GLU A 346 -6.79 31.46 2.66
CA GLU A 346 -6.14 31.36 3.97
C GLU A 346 -7.03 30.66 5.00
N ALA A 347 -8.32 31.02 5.01
CA ALA A 347 -9.30 30.42 5.91
C ALA A 347 -9.45 28.89 5.71
N LEU A 348 -9.36 28.41 4.47
CA LEU A 348 -9.38 26.97 4.18
C LEU A 348 -8.08 26.28 4.60
N ARG A 349 -6.93 26.92 4.36
CA ARG A 349 -5.62 26.39 4.76
C ARG A 349 -5.54 26.16 6.27
N ASP A 350 -6.00 27.13 7.06
CA ASP A 350 -6.01 27.04 8.54
C ASP A 350 -6.89 25.89 9.06
N ARG A 351 -7.99 25.59 8.34
CA ARG A 351 -8.96 24.55 8.72
C ARG A 351 -8.73 23.21 8.05
N THR A 352 -7.58 23.02 7.39
CA THR A 352 -7.23 21.80 6.68
C THR A 352 -6.04 21.11 7.35
N VAL A 353 -6.15 19.82 7.59
CA VAL A 353 -5.03 18.96 7.98
C VAL A 353 -4.48 18.29 6.73
N LYS A 354 -3.35 18.80 6.24
CA LYS A 354 -2.66 18.25 5.08
C LYS A 354 -1.86 17.00 5.47
N ILE A 355 -2.09 15.92 4.73
CA ILE A 355 -1.33 14.68 4.85
C ILE A 355 -0.71 14.38 3.49
N ASP A 356 0.62 14.42 3.43
CA ASP A 356 1.34 14.10 2.21
C ASP A 356 1.37 12.59 1.99
N ILE A 357 0.87 12.15 0.83
CA ILE A 357 0.84 10.76 0.37
C ILE A 357 1.79 10.65 -0.83
N PRO A 358 3.09 10.40 -0.60
CA PRO A 358 4.08 10.30 -1.66
C PRO A 358 3.95 8.98 -2.43
N TYR A 359 4.64 8.87 -3.55
CA TYR A 359 4.97 7.58 -4.14
C TYR A 359 5.86 6.76 -3.19
N ILE A 360 5.80 5.46 -3.32
CA ILE A 360 6.65 4.54 -2.58
C ILE A 360 8.12 4.76 -2.98
N THR A 361 9.00 4.81 -1.97
CA THR A 361 10.46 4.97 -2.13
C THR A 361 11.24 3.73 -1.72
N ARG A 362 10.54 2.62 -1.40
CA ARG A 362 11.12 1.33 -1.05
C ARG A 362 10.85 0.32 -2.17
N LEU A 363 11.91 -0.29 -2.71
CA LEU A 363 11.85 -1.20 -3.84
C LEU A 363 10.92 -2.40 -3.60
N SER A 364 11.09 -3.07 -2.47
CA SER A 364 10.28 -4.25 -2.13
C SER A 364 8.78 -3.96 -2.09
N GLU A 365 8.39 -2.79 -1.57
CA GLU A 365 6.97 -2.41 -1.49
C GLU A 365 6.39 -2.04 -2.85
N GLU A 366 7.17 -1.37 -3.70
CA GLU A 366 6.75 -1.06 -5.07
C GLU A 366 6.58 -2.35 -5.90
N GLN A 367 7.50 -3.31 -5.75
CA GLN A 367 7.42 -4.60 -6.43
C GLN A 367 6.15 -5.37 -6.05
N ARG A 368 5.69 -5.27 -4.78
CA ARG A 368 4.44 -5.88 -4.33
C ARG A 368 3.21 -5.37 -5.09
N ILE A 369 3.19 -4.08 -5.48
CA ILE A 369 2.11 -3.51 -6.30
C ILE A 369 2.00 -4.25 -7.63
N TYR A 370 3.14 -4.48 -8.30
CA TYR A 370 3.15 -5.13 -9.60
C TYR A 370 2.88 -6.64 -9.48
N ALA A 371 3.48 -7.30 -8.50
CA ALA A 371 3.23 -8.72 -8.23
C ALA A 371 1.74 -9.00 -7.95
N LYS A 372 1.06 -8.09 -7.26
CA LYS A 372 -0.39 -8.20 -7.04
C LYS A 372 -1.19 -8.12 -8.33
N SER A 373 -0.81 -7.22 -9.24
CA SER A 373 -1.53 -6.99 -10.50
C SER A 373 -1.23 -8.06 -11.56
N PHE A 374 0.00 -8.60 -11.55
CA PHE A 374 0.52 -9.52 -12.56
C PHE A 374 0.97 -10.85 -11.91
N SER A 375 0.15 -11.40 -11.01
CA SER A 375 0.38 -12.73 -10.44
C SER A 375 0.17 -13.84 -11.48
N GLU A 376 0.81 -14.98 -11.30
CA GLU A 376 0.65 -16.16 -12.15
C GLU A 376 -0.82 -16.60 -12.33
N SER A 377 -1.66 -16.36 -11.32
CA SER A 377 -3.09 -16.65 -11.41
C SER A 377 -3.86 -15.70 -12.34
N ARG A 378 -3.33 -14.50 -12.58
CA ARG A 378 -3.97 -13.47 -13.44
C ARG A 378 -3.39 -13.44 -14.85
N VAL A 379 -2.10 -13.71 -14.97
CA VAL A 379 -1.41 -13.76 -16.27
C VAL A 379 -1.33 -15.22 -16.70
N LYS A 380 -2.15 -15.59 -17.69
CA LYS A 380 -2.18 -16.93 -18.26
C LYS A 380 -1.35 -16.96 -19.55
N ASP A 381 -0.70 -18.09 -19.79
CA ASP A 381 0.01 -18.41 -21.02
C ASP A 381 1.27 -17.55 -21.35
N ILE A 382 1.67 -16.64 -20.44
CA ILE A 382 2.90 -15.85 -20.59
C ILE A 382 3.71 -15.92 -19.30
N HIS A 383 4.97 -16.30 -19.44
CA HIS A 383 5.91 -16.31 -18.32
C HIS A 383 6.45 -14.90 -18.05
N ILE A 384 6.53 -14.50 -16.79
CA ILE A 384 7.23 -13.29 -16.37
C ILE A 384 8.58 -13.71 -15.83
N ALA A 385 9.63 -13.45 -16.59
CA ALA A 385 10.98 -13.81 -16.22
C ALA A 385 11.41 -13.21 -14.88
N PRO A 386 12.28 -13.89 -14.12
CA PRO A 386 12.87 -13.35 -12.90
C PRO A 386 13.41 -11.95 -13.10
N HIS A 387 13.36 -11.14 -12.04
CA HIS A 387 13.80 -9.73 -12.02
C HIS A 387 13.00 -8.76 -12.91
N THR A 388 12.04 -9.21 -13.73
CA THR A 388 11.29 -8.30 -14.63
C THR A 388 10.54 -7.22 -13.82
N LEU A 389 9.75 -7.63 -12.83
CA LEU A 389 9.02 -6.69 -11.97
C LEU A 389 9.95 -5.92 -11.02
N GLU A 390 11.07 -6.53 -10.61
CA GLU A 390 12.08 -5.89 -9.77
C GLU A 390 12.76 -4.74 -10.50
N MET A 391 13.19 -4.94 -11.76
CA MET A 391 13.83 -3.90 -12.56
C MET A 391 12.86 -2.75 -12.89
N ALA A 392 11.59 -3.06 -13.17
CA ALA A 392 10.57 -2.04 -13.34
C ALA A 392 10.36 -1.22 -12.06
N ALA A 393 10.27 -1.87 -10.91
CA ALA A 393 10.13 -1.21 -9.62
C ALA A 393 11.38 -0.40 -9.27
N MET A 394 12.57 -0.92 -9.55
CA MET A 394 13.83 -0.23 -9.32
C MET A 394 13.89 1.08 -10.12
N TRP A 395 13.53 1.03 -11.40
CA TRP A 395 13.46 2.24 -12.22
C TRP A 395 12.44 3.25 -11.70
N ALA A 396 11.21 2.79 -11.41
CA ALA A 396 10.15 3.65 -10.89
C ALA A 396 10.60 4.36 -9.59
N VAL A 397 11.12 3.60 -8.62
CA VAL A 397 11.59 4.14 -7.34
C VAL A 397 12.77 5.09 -7.57
N ALA A 398 13.74 4.73 -8.41
CA ALA A 398 14.89 5.59 -8.68
C ALA A 398 14.50 6.96 -9.27
N THR A 399 13.45 7.03 -10.11
CA THR A 399 12.91 8.31 -10.61
C THR A 399 12.29 9.20 -9.54
N ARG A 400 11.98 8.65 -8.37
CA ARG A 400 11.33 9.33 -7.24
C ARG A 400 12.31 9.78 -6.16
N LEU A 401 13.55 9.26 -6.20
CA LEU A 401 14.60 9.59 -5.26
C LEU A 401 15.39 10.80 -5.74
N GLU A 402 15.81 11.64 -4.80
CA GLU A 402 16.77 12.71 -5.07
C GLU A 402 18.19 12.15 -5.14
N ARG A 403 18.98 12.65 -6.11
CA ARG A 403 20.39 12.27 -6.21
C ARG A 403 21.15 12.67 -4.95
N PRO A 404 21.95 11.78 -4.34
CA PRO A 404 22.72 12.11 -3.16
C PRO A 404 23.74 13.22 -3.47
N THR A 405 23.72 14.29 -2.70
CA THR A 405 24.67 15.41 -2.85
C THR A 405 25.91 15.26 -1.98
N LYS A 406 25.83 14.46 -0.94
CA LYS A 406 26.89 14.15 0.01
C LYS A 406 27.17 12.66 0.00
N GLN A 407 28.45 12.29 0.26
CA GLN A 407 28.89 10.90 0.32
C GLN A 407 28.94 10.28 -1.10
N ASN A 408 30.02 9.82 -1.63
CA ASN A 408 30.20 9.16 -2.93
C ASN A 408 29.21 7.99 -3.18
N LEU A 409 27.94 8.26 -3.06
CA LEU A 409 26.83 7.30 -3.10
C LEU A 409 26.11 7.42 -4.44
N THR A 410 25.95 6.32 -5.16
CA THR A 410 25.15 6.29 -6.39
C THR A 410 23.64 6.23 -6.04
N LEU A 411 22.78 6.59 -6.98
CA LEU A 411 21.34 6.53 -6.82
C LEU A 411 20.86 5.08 -6.53
N VAL A 412 21.44 4.09 -7.21
CA VAL A 412 21.14 2.66 -6.99
C VAL A 412 21.56 2.21 -5.58
N GLN A 413 22.73 2.67 -5.11
CA GLN A 413 23.17 2.36 -3.74
C GLN A 413 22.24 2.98 -2.70
N LYS A 414 21.79 4.24 -2.91
CA LYS A 414 20.78 4.88 -2.04
C LYS A 414 19.49 4.07 -2.01
N LEU A 415 19.01 3.62 -3.16
CA LEU A 415 17.83 2.77 -3.27
C LEU A 415 18.01 1.45 -2.49
N LYS A 416 19.18 0.81 -2.62
CA LYS A 416 19.50 -0.42 -1.85
C LYS A 416 19.48 -0.18 -0.34
N LEU A 417 20.05 0.95 0.13
CA LEU A 417 20.01 1.34 1.55
C LEU A 417 18.58 1.56 2.03
N TYR A 418 17.74 2.25 1.24
CA TYR A 418 16.32 2.45 1.57
C TYR A 418 15.51 1.16 1.60
N ASN A 419 15.95 0.16 0.82
CA ASN A 419 15.36 -1.18 0.82
C ASN A 419 15.90 -2.09 1.93
N GLY A 420 16.71 -1.55 2.86
CA GLY A 420 17.24 -2.29 4.01
C GLY A 420 18.50 -3.11 3.74
N LYS A 421 19.13 -2.99 2.55
CA LYS A 421 20.42 -3.62 2.28
C LYS A 421 21.54 -2.86 2.99
N THR A 422 22.47 -3.57 3.61
CA THR A 422 23.67 -2.99 4.21
C THR A 422 24.74 -2.77 3.14
N LEU A 423 25.38 -1.61 3.17
CA LEU A 423 26.52 -1.30 2.29
C LEU A 423 27.74 -0.92 3.15
N PRO A 424 28.97 -1.31 2.75
CA PRO A 424 30.17 -0.95 3.46
C PRO A 424 30.30 0.58 3.63
N GLY A 425 30.55 1.03 4.86
CA GLY A 425 30.71 2.46 5.18
C GLY A 425 29.42 3.21 5.45
N TYR A 426 28.25 2.57 5.36
CA TYR A 426 26.93 3.18 5.63
C TYR A 426 26.23 2.49 6.78
N THR A 427 25.68 3.29 7.68
CA THR A 427 24.95 2.85 8.88
C THR A 427 23.48 3.28 8.78
N GLU A 428 22.65 2.82 9.72
CA GLU A 428 21.25 3.30 9.84
C GLU A 428 21.18 4.82 10.03
N ASP A 429 22.17 5.42 10.72
CA ASP A 429 22.22 6.88 10.89
C ASP A 429 22.44 7.60 9.55
N SER A 430 23.23 6.99 8.65
CA SER A 430 23.39 7.48 7.27
C SER A 430 22.06 7.48 6.50
N VAL A 431 21.24 6.45 6.67
CA VAL A 431 19.89 6.36 6.06
C VAL A 431 18.97 7.45 6.62
N ILE A 432 19.02 7.69 7.93
CA ILE A 432 18.23 8.75 8.60
C ILE A 432 18.63 10.12 8.04
N GLU A 433 19.93 10.38 7.90
CA GLU A 433 20.44 11.64 7.37
C GLU A 433 20.03 11.86 5.91
N LEU A 434 20.14 10.81 5.07
CA LEU A 434 19.69 10.85 3.67
C LEU A 434 18.20 11.20 3.57
N ARG A 435 17.34 10.55 4.36
CA ARG A 435 15.90 10.85 4.39
C ARG A 435 15.59 12.27 4.89
N LYS A 436 16.36 12.79 5.84
CA LYS A 436 16.19 14.17 6.35
C LYS A 436 16.61 15.23 5.33
N SER A 437 17.65 14.95 4.53
CA SER A 437 18.14 15.88 3.52
C SER A 437 17.29 15.90 2.25
N SER A 438 16.47 14.88 2.01
CA SER A 438 15.67 14.68 0.79
C SER A 438 14.18 14.69 1.14
N ARG A 439 13.63 15.90 1.34
CA ARG A 439 12.24 16.06 1.85
C ARG A 439 11.16 15.83 0.78
N ASP A 440 11.51 16.05 -0.48
CA ASP A 440 10.56 15.98 -1.60
C ASP A 440 10.53 14.61 -2.29
N GLU A 441 11.25 13.62 -1.75
CA GLU A 441 11.25 12.27 -2.30
C GLU A 441 9.86 11.64 -2.30
N GLY A 442 9.53 11.04 -3.42
CA GLY A 442 8.21 10.46 -3.66
C GLY A 442 7.15 11.46 -4.09
N MET A 443 7.41 12.78 -4.03
CA MET A 443 6.44 13.80 -4.51
C MET A 443 6.53 14.02 -6.02
N LYS A 444 7.56 13.50 -6.66
CA LYS A 444 7.81 13.55 -8.12
C LYS A 444 8.23 12.17 -8.60
N GLY A 445 8.32 11.99 -9.90
CA GLY A 445 8.76 10.75 -10.52
C GLY A 445 7.67 10.03 -11.30
N ILE A 446 7.92 8.79 -11.67
CA ILE A 446 7.01 7.97 -12.48
C ILE A 446 5.97 7.29 -11.59
N SER A 447 4.71 7.32 -12.03
CA SER A 447 3.59 6.70 -11.31
C SER A 447 3.59 5.17 -11.48
N PRO A 448 3.10 4.41 -10.50
CA PRO A 448 2.90 2.96 -10.64
C PRO A 448 1.99 2.60 -11.83
N ARG A 449 1.00 3.44 -12.14
CA ARG A 449 0.08 3.22 -13.29
C ARG A 449 0.79 3.16 -14.62
N TYR A 450 1.78 4.04 -14.83
CA TYR A 450 2.59 4.01 -16.04
C TYR A 450 3.33 2.67 -16.20
N ILE A 451 3.91 2.18 -15.11
CA ILE A 451 4.61 0.89 -15.11
C ILE A 451 3.64 -0.26 -15.42
N GLN A 452 2.49 -0.27 -14.77
CA GLN A 452 1.45 -1.29 -15.00
C GLN A 452 0.95 -1.28 -16.46
N ASP A 453 0.75 -0.10 -17.03
CA ASP A 453 0.40 0.07 -18.45
C ASP A 453 1.47 -0.53 -19.37
N LYS A 454 2.75 -0.26 -19.10
CA LYS A 454 3.86 -0.78 -19.90
C LYS A 454 4.07 -2.28 -19.74
N ILE A 455 3.88 -2.83 -18.54
CA ILE A 455 3.86 -4.29 -18.33
C ILE A 455 2.72 -4.90 -19.15
N SER A 456 1.51 -4.32 -19.11
CA SER A 456 0.37 -4.78 -19.88
C SER A 456 0.65 -4.75 -21.40
N ASN A 457 1.30 -3.70 -21.89
CA ASN A 457 1.71 -3.62 -23.29
C ASN A 457 2.71 -4.72 -23.67
N CYS A 458 3.68 -5.02 -22.79
CA CYS A 458 4.60 -6.14 -23.03
C CYS A 458 3.87 -7.49 -23.09
N LEU A 459 2.89 -7.71 -22.22
CA LEU A 459 2.14 -8.98 -22.17
C LEU A 459 1.33 -9.26 -23.45
N VAL A 460 0.87 -8.22 -24.15
CA VAL A 460 0.09 -8.36 -25.39
C VAL A 460 0.93 -8.15 -26.66
N SER A 461 2.23 -7.93 -26.50
CA SER A 461 3.14 -7.69 -27.63
C SER A 461 3.52 -9.00 -28.34
N ASP A 462 3.51 -8.99 -29.66
CA ASP A 462 4.02 -10.10 -30.48
C ASP A 462 5.51 -10.41 -30.19
N LYS A 463 6.25 -9.47 -29.60
CA LYS A 463 7.66 -9.65 -29.23
C LYS A 463 7.85 -10.48 -27.94
N ALA A 464 6.78 -10.78 -27.22
CA ALA A 464 6.89 -11.50 -25.95
C ALA A 464 7.21 -12.99 -26.15
N GLU A 465 6.86 -13.60 -27.30
CA GLU A 465 7.11 -15.02 -27.64
C GLU A 465 6.81 -15.99 -26.46
N GLY A 466 5.78 -15.67 -25.65
CA GLY A 466 5.38 -16.44 -24.46
C GLY A 466 6.13 -16.08 -23.18
N CYS A 467 7.08 -15.16 -23.21
CA CYS A 467 7.83 -14.71 -22.02
C CYS A 467 8.13 -13.20 -22.09
N ILE A 468 7.87 -12.47 -21.00
CA ILE A 468 8.38 -11.10 -20.85
C ILE A 468 9.61 -11.09 -19.94
N ASN A 469 10.64 -10.37 -20.36
CA ASN A 469 11.89 -10.26 -19.63
C ASN A 469 12.26 -8.79 -19.34
N PRO A 470 13.26 -8.50 -18.50
CA PRO A 470 13.66 -7.14 -18.16
C PRO A 470 14.09 -6.30 -19.36
N PHE A 471 14.68 -6.91 -20.42
CA PHE A 471 15.11 -6.18 -21.60
C PHE A 471 13.93 -5.63 -22.38
N LEU A 472 12.93 -6.49 -22.64
CA LEU A 472 11.71 -6.07 -23.33
C LEU A 472 11.00 -4.95 -22.57
N LEU A 473 10.85 -5.14 -21.25
CA LEU A 473 10.15 -4.16 -20.41
C LEU A 473 10.89 -2.82 -20.31
N LEU A 474 12.21 -2.82 -20.07
CA LEU A 474 13.01 -1.59 -19.99
C LEU A 474 13.05 -0.84 -21.32
N ASN A 475 13.01 -1.54 -22.45
CA ASN A 475 12.90 -0.91 -23.76
C ASN A 475 11.52 -0.29 -23.99
N GLU A 476 10.45 -0.95 -23.56
CA GLU A 476 9.08 -0.41 -23.64
C GLU A 476 8.90 0.82 -22.71
N LEU A 477 9.52 0.81 -21.53
CA LEU A 477 9.55 1.95 -20.62
C LEU A 477 10.26 3.17 -21.25
N ASP A 478 11.40 2.96 -21.92
CA ASP A 478 12.15 4.02 -22.62
C ASP A 478 11.38 4.59 -23.82
N ALA A 479 10.83 3.71 -24.66
CA ALA A 479 10.03 4.12 -25.81
C ALA A 479 8.81 4.97 -25.38
N GLY A 480 8.16 4.58 -24.29
CA GLY A 480 7.00 5.28 -23.76
C GLY A 480 7.29 6.66 -23.18
N LEU A 481 8.52 6.95 -22.75
CA LEU A 481 8.87 8.26 -22.20
C LEU A 481 8.67 9.41 -23.21
N SER A 482 8.82 9.15 -24.49
CA SER A 482 8.65 10.16 -25.54
C SER A 482 7.22 10.74 -25.58
N THR A 483 6.22 9.91 -25.27
CA THR A 483 4.79 10.23 -25.33
C THR A 483 4.14 10.41 -23.96
N HIS A 484 4.92 10.36 -22.87
CA HIS A 484 4.39 10.40 -21.51
C HIS A 484 3.83 11.79 -21.16
N SER A 485 2.52 11.89 -20.92
CA SER A 485 1.82 13.15 -20.71
C SER A 485 2.26 13.93 -19.44
N LEU A 486 2.69 13.24 -18.40
CA LEU A 486 3.14 13.86 -17.14
C LEU A 486 4.62 14.24 -17.14
N VAL A 487 5.41 13.76 -18.10
CA VAL A 487 6.82 14.10 -18.25
C VAL A 487 6.99 15.02 -19.45
N SER A 488 6.63 16.30 -19.26
CA SER A 488 6.62 17.28 -20.36
C SER A 488 7.97 17.94 -20.64
N LYS A 489 8.90 17.92 -19.66
CA LYS A 489 10.21 18.57 -19.79
C LYS A 489 11.25 17.58 -20.33
N ASP A 490 11.94 17.94 -21.41
CA ASP A 490 12.98 17.09 -22.02
C ASP A 490 14.09 16.72 -21.03
N LYS A 491 14.51 17.66 -20.16
CA LYS A 491 15.48 17.39 -19.11
C LYS A 491 15.10 16.22 -18.21
N ASN A 492 13.83 16.08 -17.85
CA ASN A 492 13.36 14.96 -17.03
C ASN A 492 13.36 13.65 -17.81
N LYS A 493 13.07 13.71 -19.13
CA LYS A 493 13.15 12.52 -20.00
C LYS A 493 14.57 11.98 -20.10
N ASP A 494 15.54 12.87 -20.28
CA ASP A 494 16.95 12.49 -20.36
C ASP A 494 17.45 11.91 -19.03
N GLU A 495 17.06 12.51 -17.91
CA GLU A 495 17.37 11.99 -16.58
C GLU A 495 16.78 10.59 -16.37
N TYR A 496 15.53 10.37 -16.77
CA TYR A 496 14.88 9.07 -16.62
C TYR A 496 15.47 8.00 -17.54
N ARG A 497 15.97 8.37 -18.73
CA ARG A 497 16.75 7.48 -19.59
C ARG A 497 18.10 7.12 -19.00
N GLU A 498 18.81 8.08 -18.40
CA GLU A 498 20.04 7.80 -17.68
C GLU A 498 19.80 6.78 -16.57
N ILE A 499 18.70 6.90 -15.82
CA ILE A 499 18.32 5.94 -14.78
C ILE A 499 18.01 4.55 -15.37
N ILE A 500 17.36 4.45 -16.56
CA ILE A 500 17.22 3.15 -17.25
C ILE A 500 18.57 2.51 -17.50
N GLY A 501 19.57 3.30 -17.92
CA GLY A 501 20.95 2.83 -18.10
C GLY A 501 21.55 2.25 -16.82
N MET A 502 21.34 2.93 -15.67
CA MET A 502 21.80 2.44 -14.36
C MET A 502 21.10 1.13 -13.95
N VAL A 503 19.81 1.00 -14.22
CA VAL A 503 19.05 -0.21 -13.92
C VAL A 503 19.47 -1.37 -14.83
N LYS A 504 19.74 -1.11 -16.11
CA LYS A 504 20.30 -2.11 -17.03
C LYS A 504 21.66 -2.64 -16.54
N GLN A 505 22.51 -1.75 -16.02
CA GLN A 505 23.80 -2.15 -15.46
C GLN A 505 23.61 -3.02 -14.18
N GLU A 506 22.70 -2.65 -13.32
CA GLU A 506 22.39 -3.47 -12.13
C GLU A 506 21.86 -4.85 -12.51
N TYR A 507 20.97 -4.93 -13.51
CA TYR A 507 20.49 -6.20 -14.03
C TYR A 507 21.61 -7.05 -14.63
N GLU A 508 22.53 -6.42 -15.37
CA GLU A 508 23.72 -7.07 -15.90
C GLU A 508 24.54 -7.74 -14.79
N ASP A 509 24.77 -7.05 -13.67
CA ASP A 509 25.53 -7.57 -12.54
C ASP A 509 24.81 -8.74 -11.84
N ILE A 510 23.48 -8.66 -11.73
CA ILE A 510 22.65 -9.74 -11.17
C ILE A 510 22.78 -10.99 -12.04
N VAL A 511 22.47 -10.88 -13.35
CA VAL A 511 22.45 -12.06 -14.22
C VAL A 511 23.82 -12.66 -14.44
N LYS A 512 24.89 -11.85 -14.47
CA LYS A 512 26.27 -12.37 -14.45
C LYS A 512 26.51 -13.25 -13.22
N SER A 513 26.14 -12.77 -12.04
CA SER A 513 26.29 -13.53 -10.79
C SER A 513 25.48 -14.82 -10.80
N GLU A 514 24.24 -14.80 -11.34
CA GLU A 514 23.39 -15.99 -11.43
C GLU A 514 23.96 -17.02 -12.42
N VAL A 515 24.38 -16.58 -13.60
CA VAL A 515 24.99 -17.46 -14.60
C VAL A 515 26.30 -18.02 -14.05
N GLN A 516 27.13 -17.23 -13.38
CA GLN A 516 28.35 -17.72 -12.73
C GLN A 516 28.05 -18.83 -11.72
N ARG A 517 27.04 -18.64 -10.86
CA ARG A 517 26.62 -19.65 -9.90
C ARG A 517 26.02 -20.89 -10.58
N ALA A 518 25.21 -20.72 -11.63
CA ALA A 518 24.65 -21.83 -12.38
C ALA A 518 25.73 -22.69 -13.05
N ILE A 519 26.80 -22.05 -13.56
CA ILE A 519 27.96 -22.74 -14.12
C ILE A 519 28.72 -23.48 -13.02
N SER A 520 29.01 -22.81 -11.89
CA SER A 520 29.79 -23.37 -10.78
C SER A 520 28.97 -24.30 -9.85
N ALA A 521 27.69 -24.49 -10.08
CA ALA A 521 26.83 -25.36 -9.26
C ALA A 521 27.06 -26.86 -9.49
N ASP A 522 28.31 -27.25 -9.75
CA ASP A 522 28.76 -28.64 -9.82
C ASP A 522 29.33 -29.05 -8.47
N GLU A 523 28.48 -29.59 -7.60
CA GLU A 523 28.88 -29.99 -6.24
C GLU A 523 30.02 -31.02 -6.23
N GLU A 524 30.06 -31.91 -7.22
CA GLU A 524 31.11 -32.91 -7.31
C GLU A 524 32.45 -32.25 -7.69
N ALA A 525 32.45 -31.34 -8.65
CA ALA A 525 33.63 -30.60 -9.03
C ALA A 525 34.12 -29.66 -7.91
N LEU A 526 33.19 -28.95 -7.21
CA LEU A 526 33.51 -28.13 -6.05
C LEU A 526 34.13 -28.95 -4.91
N THR A 527 33.56 -30.12 -4.64
CA THR A 527 34.07 -31.01 -3.59
C THR A 527 35.48 -31.49 -3.95
N LYS A 528 35.70 -31.91 -5.19
CA LYS A 528 37.03 -32.31 -5.69
C LYS A 528 38.04 -31.16 -5.62
N LEU A 529 37.67 -29.99 -6.05
CA LEU A 529 38.52 -28.79 -6.02
C LEU A 529 38.84 -28.39 -4.57
N CYS A 530 37.87 -28.43 -3.68
CA CYS A 530 38.07 -28.18 -2.25
C CYS A 530 39.02 -29.22 -1.63
N ALA A 531 38.78 -30.48 -1.87
CA ALA A 531 39.65 -31.56 -1.32
C ALA A 531 41.11 -31.38 -1.80
N ASN A 532 41.31 -31.08 -3.10
CA ASN A 532 42.63 -30.80 -3.64
C ASN A 532 43.27 -29.56 -3.00
N TYR A 533 42.52 -28.48 -2.84
CA TYR A 533 42.99 -27.28 -2.17
C TYR A 533 43.41 -27.54 -0.72
N ILE A 534 42.57 -28.24 0.05
CA ILE A 534 42.83 -28.54 1.45
C ILE A 534 44.04 -29.48 1.59
N ASP A 535 44.18 -30.49 0.71
CA ASP A 535 45.35 -31.39 0.70
C ASP A 535 46.66 -30.61 0.49
N ASN A 536 46.65 -29.61 -0.44
CA ASN A 536 47.80 -28.75 -0.69
C ASN A 536 48.07 -27.77 0.47
N VAL A 537 47.05 -27.14 1.03
CA VAL A 537 47.18 -26.23 2.20
C VAL A 537 47.72 -26.99 3.41
N LYS A 538 47.23 -28.20 3.65
CA LYS A 538 47.72 -29.09 4.73
C LYS A 538 49.21 -29.38 4.54
N ALA A 539 49.62 -29.89 3.39
CA ALA A 539 50.99 -30.21 3.11
C ALA A 539 51.90 -28.96 3.19
N TYR A 540 51.48 -27.82 2.67
CA TYR A 540 52.18 -26.55 2.80
C TYR A 540 52.42 -26.15 4.26
N THR A 541 51.34 -26.21 5.09
CA THR A 541 51.41 -25.77 6.49
C THR A 541 52.26 -26.69 7.34
N GLN A 542 52.27 -28.01 7.03
CA GLN A 542 53.03 -29.05 7.73
C GLN A 542 54.43 -29.23 7.17
N LYS A 543 54.77 -28.54 6.06
CA LYS A 543 56.04 -28.70 5.29
C LYS A 543 56.24 -30.15 4.84
N GLU A 544 55.18 -30.79 4.40
CA GLU A 544 55.14 -32.11 3.84
C GLU A 544 54.93 -32.07 2.32
N ARG A 545 55.07 -33.22 1.64
CA ARG A 545 54.79 -33.39 0.22
C ARG A 545 53.42 -34.00 0.00
N VAL A 546 52.73 -33.57 -1.03
CA VAL A 546 51.42 -34.11 -1.45
C VAL A 546 51.65 -35.41 -2.23
N LYS A 547 50.95 -36.47 -1.88
CA LYS A 547 50.97 -37.68 -2.68
C LYS A 547 50.01 -37.57 -3.86
N ASN A 548 50.55 -37.56 -5.08
CA ASN A 548 49.75 -37.53 -6.30
C ASN A 548 48.96 -38.85 -6.42
N LYS A 549 47.61 -38.72 -6.46
CA LYS A 549 46.69 -39.87 -6.47
C LYS A 549 46.76 -40.70 -7.75
N TYR A 550 47.32 -40.14 -8.84
CA TYR A 550 47.40 -40.79 -10.16
C TYR A 550 48.74 -41.42 -10.40
N THR A 551 49.82 -40.72 -10.02
CA THR A 551 51.18 -41.22 -10.25
C THR A 551 51.79 -41.95 -9.07
N GLY A 552 51.22 -41.79 -7.87
CA GLY A 552 51.72 -42.31 -6.60
C GLY A 552 53.01 -41.63 -6.10
N GLN A 553 53.56 -40.66 -6.84
CA GLN A 553 54.73 -39.90 -6.46
C GLN A 553 54.43 -38.78 -5.46
N PHE A 554 55.45 -38.38 -4.69
CA PHE A 554 55.33 -37.25 -3.76
C PHE A 554 55.85 -35.98 -4.45
N GLU A 555 54.99 -34.98 -4.55
CA GLU A 555 55.19 -33.68 -5.20
C GLU A 555 55.16 -32.55 -4.18
N GLU A 556 55.80 -31.41 -4.47
CA GLU A 556 55.68 -30.22 -3.64
C GLU A 556 54.26 -29.66 -3.74
N PRO A 557 53.74 -28.99 -2.67
CA PRO A 557 52.40 -28.39 -2.69
C PRO A 557 52.21 -27.41 -3.87
N ASP A 558 51.11 -27.50 -4.60
CA ASP A 558 50.82 -26.66 -5.76
C ASP A 558 50.43 -25.24 -5.30
N GLU A 559 51.48 -24.41 -5.21
CA GLU A 559 51.35 -23.00 -4.86
C GLU A 559 50.49 -22.22 -5.88
N ARG A 560 50.52 -22.59 -7.18
CA ARG A 560 49.75 -21.94 -8.22
C ARG A 560 48.25 -22.18 -8.01
N LEU A 561 47.85 -23.40 -7.74
CA LEU A 561 46.50 -23.76 -7.43
C LEU A 561 46.00 -22.99 -6.19
N MET A 562 46.75 -23.02 -5.10
CA MET A 562 46.38 -22.31 -3.88
C MET A 562 46.21 -20.82 -4.11
N ARG A 563 47.17 -20.17 -4.79
CA ARG A 563 47.10 -18.73 -5.12
C ARG A 563 45.97 -18.40 -6.07
N SER A 564 45.67 -19.27 -7.03
CA SER A 564 44.57 -19.03 -7.97
C SER A 564 43.21 -18.99 -7.27
N ILE A 565 43.02 -19.72 -6.17
CA ILE A 565 41.81 -19.72 -5.34
C ILE A 565 41.83 -18.52 -4.39
N GLU A 566 42.93 -18.30 -3.66
CA GLU A 566 43.11 -17.23 -2.69
C GLU A 566 42.99 -15.84 -3.31
N GLY A 567 43.49 -15.67 -4.55
CA GLY A 567 43.41 -14.43 -5.35
C GLY A 567 41.96 -14.04 -5.68
N LYS A 568 41.01 -14.99 -5.74
CA LYS A 568 39.59 -14.70 -6.02
C LYS A 568 38.85 -14.00 -4.86
N ILE A 569 39.44 -13.99 -3.68
CA ILE A 569 38.90 -13.32 -2.48
C ILE A 569 39.89 -12.28 -1.93
N ASP A 570 40.73 -11.73 -2.81
CA ASP A 570 41.69 -10.66 -2.52
C ASP A 570 42.63 -10.94 -1.32
N ILE A 571 43.07 -12.19 -1.17
CA ILE A 571 44.11 -12.53 -0.19
C ILE A 571 45.47 -12.09 -0.74
N ALA A 572 45.99 -11.02 -0.16
CA ALA A 572 47.32 -10.52 -0.52
C ALA A 572 48.43 -11.55 -0.25
N GLU A 573 49.50 -11.49 -1.04
CA GLU A 573 50.65 -12.40 -0.88
C GLU A 573 51.22 -12.41 0.53
N SER A 574 51.23 -11.28 1.21
CA SER A 574 51.70 -11.13 2.60
C SER A 574 50.77 -11.76 3.65
N ARG A 575 49.53 -12.12 3.31
CA ARG A 575 48.55 -12.70 4.20
C ARG A 575 48.23 -14.16 3.91
N LYS A 576 48.83 -14.75 2.91
CA LYS A 576 48.52 -16.14 2.50
C LYS A 576 48.74 -17.17 3.60
N ASP A 577 49.83 -17.04 4.35
CA ASP A 577 50.21 -17.99 5.41
C ASP A 577 49.24 -17.90 6.59
N ASP A 578 48.76 -16.71 6.92
CA ASP A 578 47.78 -16.52 7.98
C ASP A 578 46.43 -17.12 7.59
N PHE A 579 45.99 -16.88 6.36
CA PHE A 579 44.74 -17.44 5.85
C PHE A 579 44.77 -18.97 5.78
N ARG A 580 45.88 -19.57 5.30
CA ARG A 580 46.06 -21.02 5.25
C ARG A 580 46.05 -21.64 6.64
N ARG A 581 46.71 -21.00 7.63
CA ARG A 581 46.68 -21.42 9.04
C ARG A 581 45.30 -21.31 9.66
N GLU A 582 44.56 -20.26 9.36
CA GLU A 582 43.15 -20.07 9.82
C GLU A 582 42.27 -21.23 9.36
N ILE A 583 42.34 -21.61 8.09
CA ILE A 583 41.60 -22.75 7.55
C ILE A 583 41.99 -24.04 8.25
N MET A 584 43.29 -24.30 8.42
CA MET A 584 43.76 -25.52 9.05
C MET A 584 43.37 -25.60 10.53
N ASN A 585 43.42 -24.49 11.28
CA ASN A 585 42.95 -24.42 12.65
C ASN A 585 41.43 -24.68 12.74
N TYR A 586 40.64 -24.15 11.82
CA TYR A 586 39.21 -24.42 11.76
C TYR A 586 38.91 -25.89 11.49
N ILE A 587 39.60 -26.50 10.54
CA ILE A 587 39.48 -27.95 10.26
C ILE A 587 39.89 -28.77 11.48
N GLY A 588 40.98 -28.40 12.17
CA GLY A 588 41.43 -29.05 13.38
C GLY A 588 40.42 -28.98 14.52
N ALA A 589 39.77 -27.81 14.71
CA ALA A 589 38.73 -27.66 15.71
C ALA A 589 37.51 -28.55 15.44
N LEU A 590 37.05 -28.61 14.17
CA LEU A 590 35.96 -29.49 13.76
C LEU A 590 36.31 -31.00 13.97
N ALA A 591 37.55 -31.39 13.69
CA ALA A 591 37.99 -32.75 13.89
C ALA A 591 37.97 -33.17 15.39
N VAL A 592 38.31 -32.25 16.31
CA VAL A 592 38.19 -32.45 17.75
C VAL A 592 36.74 -32.65 18.19
N GLU A 593 35.79 -31.94 17.52
CA GLU A 593 34.35 -32.09 17.76
C GLU A 593 33.73 -33.35 17.07
N GLY A 594 34.52 -34.12 16.33
CA GLY A 594 34.04 -35.28 15.58
C GLY A 594 33.23 -34.92 14.32
N LYS A 595 33.34 -33.67 13.86
CA LYS A 595 32.64 -33.16 12.65
C LYS A 595 33.60 -33.18 11.46
N THR A 596 33.05 -33.45 10.27
CA THR A 596 33.78 -33.32 9.00
C THR A 596 33.72 -31.88 8.50
N PHE A 597 34.80 -31.39 7.89
CA PHE A 597 34.85 -30.09 7.26
C PHE A 597 33.93 -30.05 6.05
N ASP A 598 33.02 -29.08 6.04
CA ASP A 598 32.20 -28.74 4.89
C ASP A 598 32.55 -27.30 4.44
N TYR A 599 33.03 -27.15 3.21
CA TYR A 599 33.43 -25.84 2.64
C TYR A 599 32.26 -24.84 2.62
N ARG A 600 31.00 -25.30 2.62
CA ARG A 600 29.81 -24.45 2.63
C ARG A 600 29.67 -23.65 3.94
N THR A 601 30.26 -24.12 5.03
CA THR A 601 30.25 -23.40 6.32
C THR A 601 31.25 -22.23 6.35
N ASN A 602 32.19 -22.16 5.41
CA ASN A 602 33.11 -21.05 5.25
C ASN A 602 32.78 -20.27 3.98
N GLU A 603 31.94 -19.20 4.12
CA GLU A 603 31.46 -18.40 3.01
C GLU A 603 32.58 -17.86 2.11
N ARG A 604 33.72 -17.46 2.69
CA ARG A 604 34.87 -16.93 1.92
C ARG A 604 35.50 -18.00 1.05
N LEU A 605 35.76 -19.19 1.61
CA LEU A 605 36.31 -20.29 0.85
C LEU A 605 35.34 -20.80 -0.20
N HIS A 606 34.08 -20.95 0.15
CA HIS A 606 33.03 -21.36 -0.80
C HIS A 606 32.98 -20.45 -2.01
N LYS A 607 32.91 -19.12 -1.78
CA LYS A 607 32.95 -18.11 -2.87
C LYS A 607 34.23 -18.19 -3.70
N ALA A 608 35.40 -18.41 -3.08
CA ALA A 608 36.66 -18.53 -3.80
C ALA A 608 36.66 -19.75 -4.71
N LEU A 609 36.16 -20.90 -4.22
CA LEU A 609 36.06 -22.13 -5.00
C LEU A 609 35.06 -22.00 -6.16
N GLU A 610 33.90 -21.38 -5.94
CA GLU A 610 32.93 -21.09 -7.01
C GLU A 610 33.53 -20.21 -8.11
N LEU A 611 34.21 -19.12 -7.74
CA LEU A 611 34.85 -18.22 -8.70
C LEU A 611 35.99 -18.91 -9.46
N LYS A 612 36.78 -19.76 -8.80
CA LYS A 612 37.83 -20.52 -9.47
C LYS A 612 37.26 -21.57 -10.42
N LEU A 613 36.24 -22.32 -9.98
CA LEU A 613 35.58 -23.29 -10.84
C LEU A 613 34.93 -22.64 -12.07
N PHE A 614 34.32 -21.47 -11.86
CA PHE A 614 33.78 -20.67 -12.96
C PHE A 614 34.87 -20.30 -13.97
N GLU A 615 36.01 -19.79 -13.51
CA GLU A 615 37.13 -19.44 -14.39
C GLU A 615 37.65 -20.63 -15.22
N ASP A 616 37.78 -21.79 -14.56
CA ASP A 616 38.24 -23.02 -15.21
C ASP A 616 37.21 -23.56 -16.22
N GLN A 617 35.91 -23.37 -15.95
CA GLN A 617 34.82 -23.84 -16.81
C GLN A 617 34.42 -22.79 -17.89
N LYS A 618 34.63 -21.51 -17.64
CA LYS A 618 34.33 -20.41 -18.59
C LYS A 618 34.91 -20.69 -19.99
N ASP A 619 36.18 -21.10 -20.05
CA ASP A 619 36.86 -21.40 -21.31
C ASP A 619 36.38 -22.73 -21.91
N SER A 620 35.97 -23.70 -21.10
CA SER A 620 35.48 -25.00 -21.56
C SER A 620 34.05 -24.95 -22.09
N ILE A 621 33.24 -24.02 -21.59
CA ILE A 621 31.84 -23.82 -22.04
C ILE A 621 31.81 -22.91 -23.28
N LYS A 622 32.93 -22.18 -23.57
CA LYS A 622 33.04 -21.24 -24.68
C LYS A 622 31.77 -20.39 -24.85
N LEU A 623 31.37 -19.72 -23.78
CA LEU A 623 30.19 -18.84 -23.80
C LEU A 623 30.19 -17.87 -24.99
N SER A 624 31.38 -17.50 -25.48
CA SER A 624 31.59 -16.70 -26.72
C SER A 624 31.09 -17.40 -27.99
N THR A 625 30.96 -18.72 -28.02
CA THR A 625 30.42 -19.45 -29.19
C THR A 625 28.90 -19.44 -29.27
N LEU A 626 28.19 -19.10 -28.20
CA LEU A 626 26.73 -18.86 -28.24
C LEU A 626 26.39 -17.68 -29.19
N VAL A 627 27.32 -16.78 -29.40
CA VAL A 627 27.14 -15.65 -30.33
C VAL A 627 27.44 -16.08 -31.78
N SER A 628 28.16 -17.18 -32.00
CA SER A 628 28.43 -17.77 -33.33
C SER A 628 27.56 -19.00 -33.53
N ASN A 629 26.78 -19.05 -34.62
CA ASN A 629 25.79 -20.10 -34.94
C ASN A 629 26.39 -21.53 -35.13
N VAL A 630 27.59 -21.81 -34.65
CA VAL A 630 28.26 -23.11 -34.79
C VAL A 630 28.73 -23.56 -33.39
N VAL A 631 27.84 -24.27 -32.68
CA VAL A 631 28.15 -24.85 -31.38
C VAL A 631 28.40 -26.36 -31.58
N ASP A 632 29.50 -26.90 -31.03
CA ASP A 632 29.73 -28.34 -31.03
C ASP A 632 28.79 -29.04 -30.02
N ARG A 633 28.57 -30.32 -30.23
CA ARG A 633 27.57 -31.09 -29.42
C ARG A 633 27.93 -31.14 -27.92
N GLU A 634 29.22 -31.21 -27.58
CA GLU A 634 29.68 -31.26 -26.20
C GLU A 634 29.43 -29.91 -25.47
N THR A 635 29.67 -28.80 -26.16
CA THR A 635 29.42 -27.45 -25.66
C THR A 635 27.90 -27.23 -25.47
N GLN A 636 27.07 -27.72 -26.41
CA GLN A 636 25.61 -27.63 -26.31
C GLN A 636 25.09 -28.40 -25.08
N GLU A 637 25.56 -29.61 -24.83
CA GLU A 637 25.16 -30.39 -23.64
C GLU A 637 25.51 -29.66 -22.33
N LYS A 638 26.67 -28.99 -22.27
CA LYS A 638 27.06 -28.16 -21.09
C LYS A 638 26.16 -26.95 -20.93
N ILE A 639 25.81 -26.27 -22.00
CA ILE A 639 24.89 -25.11 -22.01
C ILE A 639 23.51 -25.56 -21.52
N ASP A 640 23.01 -26.68 -22.02
CA ASP A 640 21.70 -27.22 -21.62
C ASP A 640 21.66 -27.55 -20.10
N VAL A 641 22.74 -28.07 -19.53
CA VAL A 641 22.87 -28.28 -18.08
C VAL A 641 22.79 -26.97 -17.32
N VAL A 642 23.52 -25.94 -17.75
CA VAL A 642 23.46 -24.60 -17.11
C VAL A 642 22.06 -24.01 -17.21
N LYS A 643 21.43 -24.11 -18.38
CA LYS A 643 20.07 -23.66 -18.62
C LYS A 643 19.07 -24.35 -17.69
N GLN A 644 19.14 -25.69 -17.56
CA GLN A 644 18.28 -26.43 -16.64
C GLN A 644 18.51 -26.04 -15.17
N ARG A 645 19.73 -25.70 -14.79
CA ARG A 645 20.02 -25.16 -13.44
C ARG A 645 19.41 -23.79 -13.24
N MET A 646 19.43 -22.91 -14.25
CA MET A 646 18.77 -21.60 -14.20
C MET A 646 17.24 -21.73 -14.05
N ILE A 647 16.63 -22.63 -14.81
CA ILE A 647 15.19 -22.92 -14.71
C ILE A 647 14.83 -23.40 -13.31
N ARG A 648 15.56 -24.38 -12.79
CA ARG A 648 15.25 -25.02 -11.51
C ARG A 648 15.53 -24.12 -10.29
N ASN A 649 16.63 -23.37 -10.31
CA ASN A 649 17.13 -22.68 -9.12
C ASN A 649 16.71 -21.22 -9.05
N TYR A 650 16.43 -20.59 -10.22
CA TYR A 650 16.14 -19.15 -10.30
C TYR A 650 14.78 -18.84 -10.90
N GLY A 651 14.02 -19.85 -11.36
CA GLY A 651 12.64 -19.67 -11.87
C GLY A 651 12.56 -19.11 -13.30
N TYR A 652 13.63 -19.23 -14.10
CA TYR A 652 13.58 -18.95 -15.52
C TYR A 652 12.76 -19.98 -16.27
N ASP A 653 12.30 -19.65 -17.47
CA ASP A 653 11.79 -20.62 -18.46
C ASP A 653 12.83 -20.84 -19.57
N GLU A 654 12.48 -21.67 -20.55
CA GLU A 654 13.36 -22.00 -21.66
C GLU A 654 13.78 -20.77 -22.47
N VAL A 655 12.87 -19.82 -22.68
CA VAL A 655 13.11 -18.60 -23.46
C VAL A 655 13.99 -17.64 -22.70
N SER A 656 13.59 -17.27 -21.48
CA SER A 656 14.32 -16.28 -20.66
C SER A 656 15.70 -16.77 -20.22
N ALA A 657 15.85 -18.07 -19.95
CA ALA A 657 17.17 -18.65 -19.65
C ALA A 657 18.11 -18.53 -20.85
N THR A 658 17.60 -18.77 -22.06
CA THR A 658 18.36 -18.61 -23.30
C THR A 658 18.76 -17.15 -23.54
N ASP A 659 17.83 -16.22 -23.36
CA ASP A 659 18.06 -14.79 -23.51
C ASP A 659 19.15 -14.29 -22.56
N VAL A 660 19.09 -14.71 -21.29
CA VAL A 660 20.07 -14.34 -20.27
C VAL A 660 21.46 -14.92 -20.60
N LEU A 661 21.53 -16.20 -20.99
CA LEU A 661 22.81 -16.81 -21.38
C LEU A 661 23.44 -16.11 -22.60
N ASN A 662 22.66 -15.79 -23.63
CA ASN A 662 23.13 -15.04 -24.80
C ASN A 662 23.60 -13.62 -24.42
N PHE A 663 22.87 -12.96 -23.54
CA PHE A 663 23.24 -11.64 -23.06
C PHE A 663 24.57 -11.67 -22.31
N VAL A 664 24.72 -12.58 -21.33
CA VAL A 664 25.96 -12.72 -20.55
C VAL A 664 27.13 -13.13 -21.44
N ALA A 665 26.91 -14.03 -22.41
CA ALA A 665 27.89 -14.39 -23.41
C ALA A 665 28.39 -13.15 -24.22
N SER A 666 27.46 -12.27 -24.62
CA SER A 666 27.79 -11.04 -25.34
C SER A 666 28.62 -10.06 -24.50
N ILE A 667 28.46 -10.06 -23.18
CA ILE A 667 29.21 -9.21 -22.27
C ILE A 667 30.67 -9.72 -22.17
N PHE A 668 30.85 -11.04 -21.97
CA PHE A 668 32.16 -11.64 -21.91
C PHE A 668 32.94 -11.45 -23.25
N ALA A 669 32.25 -11.64 -24.37
CA ALA A 669 32.87 -11.39 -25.70
C ALA A 669 33.34 -9.94 -25.90
N ARG A 670 32.65 -8.95 -25.31
CA ARG A 670 33.06 -7.54 -25.33
C ARG A 670 34.21 -7.22 -24.36
N GLY A 671 34.26 -7.95 -23.22
CA GLY A 671 35.37 -7.84 -22.26
C GLY A 671 36.70 -8.36 -22.85
N ASP A 672 36.65 -9.55 -23.43
CA ASP A 672 37.81 -10.18 -24.07
C ASP A 672 38.35 -9.39 -25.30
N ALA A 673 37.53 -8.54 -25.92
CA ALA A 673 37.94 -7.66 -27.04
C ALA A 673 38.63 -6.35 -26.58
N LYS A 674 38.64 -6.07 -25.26
CA LYS A 674 39.26 -4.88 -24.66
C LYS A 674 40.60 -5.16 -23.96
N GLU A 675 40.97 -6.44 -23.75
CA GLU A 675 42.29 -6.91 -23.34
C GLU A 675 43.09 -7.26 -24.61
#